data_cc697378937907a539301aef96c29e87
#
_entry.id   cc697378937907a539301aef96c29e87
#
_cell.length_a   1.000
_cell.length_b   1.000
_cell.length_c   1.000
_cell.angle_alpha   90.00
_cell.angle_beta   90.00
_cell.angle_gamma   90.00
#
_symmetry.space_group_name_H-M   'P 1'
#
loop_
_entity.id
_entity.type
_entity.pdbx_description
1 polymer ?
#
loop_
_entity_poly.entity_id
_entity_poly.type
_entity_poly.pdbx_seq_one_letter_code
_entity_poly.pdbx_strand_id
1 'polypeptide(L)'
;MKNYFSILLILMLTTGISARETIDLSGKWMFNFGDTPTYNDSIVLPGSMLTNGKGHDVDANTKWTGSLYDMSYYYRDDMAKYREKGNIKFPFFLTPDKSYVGNAYYKKSVDIPKDWKGKRITLHLERPHIETTIYVNGKEAGHQMSLSTPHEYDLTDLIIPGKTNEIAMTIYNGIENVCVGQDSHSVTDQTQGNWNGVVGEISLKASSPKNVIHNVRVYPDVANKQAVVKAIVTNQNGKAKKSVAIATSSDKQSVITATKPIITGDTLTFILNMGDKMRTWDEFNPEIYSLKVNSGENSFETVFGMRNISIDGYDFHINGRPTYIRGTVGNCCFPLTGYPPTDEESWAKIFATCKEYGINMMRFHSYCPPEAAFSAADKAGVYLQPEGPSWPNHGVKLNAGMDIDRYLLEESKRIVDSYGNHPSFVMMAAGNEPAGNWVPYCNRWVNEMKNYDNSKVYCGASVGGGWAWDSESEYHVKGGARGLTWSKSRPSSDDDFAAEMKLPRNFKPTEEKPINTSPILSHEQGQWCAFPDFKEIPKYTGAYKAKNFEIFRDLLRNNGMEEMAEKFLMSSGKLQSLCYKYEIERNLRTPDYSGFQLLALNDYSGQGTALEGVLNVFWDNKGYITAPEWKEFCSEIVPLARFPKFVFSNSDTLSVPIEIMNASAGTIENAVLRYDITDASGKYYCKEEKPVGDIAIGKNHQAGVVNLPLAGIENPTKLTLTAELPGKAKNHWEFWVYPDEKISMPGDNIYMTDSLDSKAIEVLKQGGKVLITAAGKVTLGSDVVQHYLPVFWNTSWFKMRPPHTTGTYIDTNHPLFKNNFPTDDWSNLNWWELLNRAQVMNLLELPADYQSPIQPIDTWHVSRKLGMMIEANVLGGKLLMTTMDIDRNLDNRIVARRMRNAILDYMNSDDFNPQLVLAPETVGNFFTKQTPPIQMYTNESPDELKPKLK
;
A
#
# COMPACT_ATOMS: atom_id res chain seq x y z
N MET A 1 40.69 -3.22 15.64
CA MET A 1 41.61 -2.47 16.56
C MET A 1 41.65 -1.03 16.13
N LYS A 2 41.50 -0.17 17.12
CA LYS A 2 41.52 1.32 17.12
C LYS A 2 40.29 2.09 16.66
N ASN A 3 39.66 2.61 17.70
CA ASN A 3 38.63 3.60 17.77
C ASN A 3 39.01 4.90 17.08
N TYR A 4 38.00 5.52 16.40
CA TYR A 4 37.98 6.97 16.24
C TYR A 4 36.58 7.49 16.65
N PHE A 5 36.49 7.93 17.88
CA PHE A 5 35.47 8.87 18.34
C PHE A 5 35.92 10.25 17.85
N SER A 6 35.18 10.86 16.97
CA SER A 6 35.32 12.27 16.64
C SER A 6 34.20 13.06 17.29
N ILE A 7 34.54 13.72 18.38
CA ILE A 7 33.67 14.72 19.04
C ILE A 7 33.65 15.93 18.15
N LEU A 8 32.48 16.24 17.57
CA LEU A 8 32.27 17.50 16.86
C LEU A 8 31.90 18.60 17.89
N LEU A 9 32.84 19.46 18.20
CA LEU A 9 32.68 20.60 19.06
C LEU A 9 32.04 21.73 18.23
N ILE A 10 30.72 21.97 18.42
CA ILE A 10 30.05 23.12 17.78
C ILE A 10 30.42 24.37 18.56
N LEU A 11 31.19 25.24 17.91
CA LEU A 11 31.44 26.61 18.40
C LEU A 11 30.15 27.44 18.23
N MET A 12 29.50 27.77 19.34
CA MET A 12 28.45 28.79 19.35
C MET A 12 29.08 30.20 19.20
N LEU A 13 28.92 30.76 18.04
CA LEU A 13 29.11 32.22 17.84
C LEU A 13 27.86 32.94 18.34
N THR A 14 27.94 33.54 19.51
CA THR A 14 26.91 34.42 20.07
C THR A 14 26.90 35.74 19.32
N THR A 15 26.02 35.82 18.33
CA THR A 15 25.50 37.13 17.87
C THR A 15 24.09 37.26 18.42
N GLY A 16 23.82 38.33 19.16
CA GLY A 16 22.59 38.59 19.91
C GLY A 16 21.34 38.58 19.02
N ILE A 17 20.74 37.40 18.89
CA ILE A 17 19.38 37.17 18.42
C ILE A 17 18.61 36.84 19.68
N SER A 18 17.54 37.62 19.99
CA SER A 18 16.58 37.25 21.03
C SER A 18 16.02 35.87 20.67
N ALA A 19 16.62 34.83 21.21
CA ALA A 19 16.15 33.47 21.02
C ALA A 19 14.70 33.43 21.50
N ARG A 20 13.83 32.85 20.70
CA ARG A 20 12.45 32.50 21.11
C ARG A 20 12.57 31.64 22.39
N GLU A 21 12.14 32.23 23.50
CA GLU A 21 12.24 31.46 24.76
C GLU A 21 11.26 30.34 24.73
N THR A 22 11.74 29.11 24.83
CA THR A 22 10.93 27.89 24.80
C THR A 22 11.20 27.08 26.06
N ILE A 23 10.13 26.58 26.67
CA ILE A 23 10.20 25.57 27.74
C ILE A 23 9.67 24.27 27.16
N ASP A 24 10.51 23.24 27.14
CA ASP A 24 10.12 21.87 26.80
C ASP A 24 9.24 21.30 27.93
N LEU A 25 8.07 20.77 27.57
CA LEU A 25 7.14 20.15 28.49
C LEU A 25 7.18 18.62 28.46
N SER A 26 8.10 18.05 27.72
CA SER A 26 8.28 16.58 27.69
C SER A 26 8.60 16.00 29.08
N GLY A 27 8.51 14.67 29.17
CA GLY A 27 8.78 13.90 30.36
C GLY A 27 7.52 13.55 31.16
N LYS A 28 7.64 13.44 32.47
CA LYS A 28 6.56 12.92 33.35
C LYS A 28 5.46 13.94 33.54
N TRP A 29 4.20 13.49 33.34
CA TRP A 29 2.96 14.18 33.67
C TRP A 29 2.20 13.38 34.70
N MET A 30 1.47 14.03 35.62
CA MET A 30 0.43 13.39 36.43
C MET A 30 -0.73 13.03 35.50
N PHE A 31 -1.37 11.89 35.75
CA PHE A 31 -2.30 11.30 34.79
C PHE A 31 -3.46 10.57 35.47
N ASN A 32 -4.58 10.50 34.81
CA ASN A 32 -5.66 9.53 35.00
C ASN A 32 -6.56 9.50 33.75
N PHE A 33 -7.50 8.54 33.71
CA PHE A 33 -8.51 8.44 32.68
C PHE A 33 -9.84 7.97 33.29
N GLY A 34 -10.95 8.19 32.58
CA GLY A 34 -12.30 7.87 33.01
C GLY A 34 -13.16 9.12 33.23
N ASP A 35 -14.20 9.01 34.06
CA ASP A 35 -15.25 10.03 34.20
C ASP A 35 -14.88 11.22 35.08
N THR A 36 -13.84 11.12 35.88
CA THR A 36 -13.46 12.16 36.84
C THR A 36 -12.00 12.57 36.73
N PRO A 37 -11.71 13.90 36.74
CA PRO A 37 -10.35 14.42 36.64
C PRO A 37 -9.56 14.23 37.92
N THR A 38 -9.13 13.01 38.22
CA THR A 38 -8.17 12.72 39.31
C THR A 38 -6.77 12.56 38.72
N TYR A 39 -5.72 12.66 39.54
CA TYR A 39 -4.33 12.62 39.08
C TYR A 39 -3.50 11.71 39.97
N ASN A 40 -3.88 10.45 40.07
CA ASN A 40 -3.28 9.46 40.99
C ASN A 40 -2.26 8.53 40.31
N ASP A 41 -2.00 8.72 39.03
CA ASP A 41 -1.03 7.97 38.24
C ASP A 41 -0.10 8.92 37.45
N SER A 42 0.76 8.41 36.64
CA SER A 42 1.65 9.20 35.77
C SER A 42 1.85 8.57 34.39
N ILE A 43 2.14 9.43 33.44
CA ILE A 43 2.42 9.09 32.04
C ILE A 43 3.61 9.90 31.53
N VAL A 44 4.32 9.38 30.52
CA VAL A 44 5.40 10.09 29.84
C VAL A 44 4.88 10.65 28.53
N LEU A 45 5.01 11.95 28.33
CA LEU A 45 4.74 12.64 27.06
C LEU A 45 6.04 13.24 26.51
N PRO A 46 6.21 13.33 25.18
CA PRO A 46 5.35 12.86 24.12
C PRO A 46 5.14 11.36 24.17
N GLY A 47 3.94 10.93 23.81
CA GLY A 47 3.55 9.53 23.77
C GLY A 47 2.02 9.36 23.87
N SER A 48 1.58 8.12 23.76
CA SER A 48 0.17 7.76 23.91
C SER A 48 -0.06 6.91 25.18
N MET A 49 -1.33 6.76 25.55
CA MET A 49 -1.72 5.79 26.58
C MET A 49 -1.22 4.39 26.23
N LEU A 50 -1.30 3.97 24.97
CA LEU A 50 -0.85 2.64 24.50
C LEU A 50 0.66 2.45 24.73
N THR A 51 1.49 3.41 24.32
CA THR A 51 2.95 3.33 24.49
C THR A 51 3.40 3.41 25.94
N ASN A 52 2.53 3.90 26.83
CA ASN A 52 2.73 3.93 28.28
C ASN A 52 2.05 2.77 29.01
N GLY A 53 1.44 1.80 28.32
CA GLY A 53 0.73 0.67 28.91
C GLY A 53 -0.52 1.06 29.72
N LYS A 54 -1.19 2.16 29.35
CA LYS A 54 -2.39 2.69 30.03
C LYS A 54 -3.65 2.33 29.26
N GLY A 55 -4.76 2.18 29.96
CA GLY A 55 -6.07 1.80 29.43
C GLY A 55 -6.60 0.51 30.06
N HIS A 56 -7.73 0.02 29.55
CA HIS A 56 -8.31 -1.26 29.96
C HIS A 56 -7.60 -2.41 29.25
N ASP A 57 -7.52 -3.57 29.91
CA ASP A 57 -7.05 -4.80 29.29
C ASP A 57 -7.97 -5.17 28.12
N VAL A 58 -7.38 -5.60 27.00
CA VAL A 58 -8.14 -6.09 25.85
C VAL A 58 -8.71 -7.47 26.16
N ASP A 59 -10.00 -7.65 25.93
CA ASP A 59 -10.71 -8.90 26.06
C ASP A 59 -11.68 -9.14 24.89
N ALA A 60 -12.42 -10.24 24.91
CA ALA A 60 -13.36 -10.61 23.84
C ALA A 60 -14.54 -9.60 23.68
N ASN A 61 -14.79 -8.75 24.66
CA ASN A 61 -15.87 -7.77 24.67
C ASN A 61 -15.37 -6.34 24.39
N THR A 62 -14.08 -6.18 24.14
CA THR A 62 -13.50 -4.87 23.83
C THR A 62 -14.24 -4.25 22.65
N LYS A 63 -14.70 -3.02 22.83
CA LYS A 63 -15.34 -2.24 21.78
C LYS A 63 -14.27 -1.53 20.95
N TRP A 64 -14.34 -1.70 19.66
CA TRP A 64 -13.42 -1.11 18.70
C TRP A 64 -14.07 0.09 18.01
N THR A 65 -13.27 1.03 17.57
CA THR A 65 -13.73 2.19 16.79
C THR A 65 -14.13 1.74 15.38
N GLY A 66 -13.29 0.96 14.72
CA GLY A 66 -13.58 0.37 13.42
C GLY A 66 -14.57 -0.78 13.51
N SER A 67 -15.42 -0.93 12.49
CA SER A 67 -16.49 -1.94 12.50
C SER A 67 -16.60 -2.78 11.25
N LEU A 68 -15.64 -2.67 10.34
CA LEU A 68 -15.71 -3.32 9.01
C LEU A 68 -15.36 -4.81 9.02
N TYR A 69 -15.45 -5.53 10.12
CA TYR A 69 -15.19 -6.96 10.16
C TYR A 69 -16.36 -7.74 10.72
N ASP A 70 -16.52 -8.94 10.25
CA ASP A 70 -17.52 -9.86 10.74
C ASP A 70 -16.94 -10.72 11.86
N MET A 71 -17.45 -10.50 13.06
CA MET A 71 -17.05 -11.27 14.23
C MET A 71 -17.47 -12.74 14.17
N SER A 72 -18.32 -13.16 13.21
CA SER A 72 -18.77 -14.55 13.09
C SER A 72 -17.61 -15.54 12.95
N TYR A 73 -16.56 -15.16 12.24
CA TYR A 73 -15.34 -15.97 12.16
C TYR A 73 -14.70 -16.15 13.53
N TYR A 74 -14.60 -15.07 14.32
CA TYR A 74 -13.99 -15.07 15.66
C TYR A 74 -14.81 -15.88 16.68
N TYR A 75 -16.14 -15.96 16.48
CA TYR A 75 -17.03 -16.71 17.38
C TYR A 75 -17.24 -18.18 17.00
N ARG A 76 -16.53 -18.69 16.01
CA ARG A 76 -16.51 -20.13 15.69
C ARG A 76 -15.99 -20.95 16.89
N ASP A 77 -16.40 -22.21 16.99
CA ASP A 77 -15.98 -23.12 18.07
C ASP A 77 -14.46 -23.35 18.08
N ASP A 78 -13.84 -23.51 16.91
CA ASP A 78 -12.40 -23.71 16.78
C ASP A 78 -11.58 -22.47 17.14
N MET A 79 -12.20 -21.29 17.23
CA MET A 79 -11.60 -20.03 17.67
C MET A 79 -11.83 -19.75 19.17
N ALA A 80 -12.58 -20.58 19.89
CA ALA A 80 -12.95 -20.34 21.29
C ALA A 80 -11.74 -20.10 22.20
N LYS A 81 -10.65 -20.85 22.00
CA LYS A 81 -9.38 -20.68 22.75
C LYS A 81 -8.77 -19.28 22.66
N TYR A 82 -9.07 -18.52 21.62
CA TYR A 82 -8.56 -17.15 21.42
C TYR A 82 -9.44 -16.07 22.07
N ARG A 83 -10.52 -16.47 22.72
CA ARG A 83 -11.39 -15.61 23.53
C ARG A 83 -11.20 -15.85 25.03
N GLU A 84 -10.33 -16.76 25.42
CA GLU A 84 -10.03 -17.06 26.81
C GLU A 84 -9.09 -16.03 27.43
N LYS A 85 -9.31 -15.73 28.72
CA LYS A 85 -8.45 -14.82 29.45
C LYS A 85 -6.98 -15.25 29.40
N GLY A 86 -6.11 -14.35 28.99
CA GLY A 86 -4.66 -14.60 28.83
C GLY A 86 -4.28 -15.14 27.45
N ASN A 87 -5.24 -15.42 26.55
CA ASN A 87 -5.00 -15.85 25.18
C ASN A 87 -5.87 -15.10 24.16
N ILE A 88 -6.18 -13.84 24.46
CA ILE A 88 -6.99 -13.00 23.54
C ILE A 88 -6.20 -12.71 22.27
N LYS A 89 -6.78 -13.10 21.12
CA LYS A 89 -6.20 -12.86 19.79
C LYS A 89 -7.32 -12.58 18.80
N PHE A 90 -7.25 -11.46 18.10
CA PHE A 90 -8.20 -11.11 17.03
C PHE A 90 -7.65 -11.50 15.66
N PRO A 91 -8.47 -12.09 14.78
CA PRO A 91 -7.99 -12.58 13.48
C PRO A 91 -7.90 -11.49 12.40
N PHE A 92 -8.48 -10.30 12.61
CA PHE A 92 -8.68 -9.33 11.52
C PHE A 92 -7.78 -8.11 11.59
N PHE A 93 -7.10 -7.89 12.70
CA PHE A 93 -6.22 -6.75 12.91
C PHE A 93 -5.19 -7.05 14.01
N LEU A 94 -4.18 -6.22 14.07
CA LEU A 94 -3.17 -6.30 15.13
C LEU A 94 -3.84 -6.02 16.48
N THR A 95 -3.49 -6.77 17.49
CA THR A 95 -4.12 -6.67 18.81
C THR A 95 -3.24 -5.86 19.76
N PRO A 96 -3.68 -4.70 20.28
CA PRO A 96 -2.97 -3.98 21.35
C PRO A 96 -3.16 -4.69 22.70
N ASP A 97 -2.26 -4.41 23.66
CA ASP A 97 -2.40 -4.92 25.02
C ASP A 97 -3.46 -4.14 25.82
N LYS A 98 -3.69 -2.89 25.46
CA LYS A 98 -4.64 -1.98 26.10
C LYS A 98 -5.53 -1.29 25.09
N SER A 99 -6.72 -0.88 25.51
CA SER A 99 -7.66 -0.08 24.73
C SER A 99 -8.36 0.94 25.61
N TYR A 100 -8.60 2.14 25.07
CA TYR A 100 -9.36 3.17 25.75
C TYR A 100 -9.94 4.19 24.76
N VAL A 101 -11.22 4.49 24.92
CA VAL A 101 -11.89 5.62 24.28
C VAL A 101 -12.62 6.42 25.35
N GLY A 102 -12.36 7.72 25.44
CA GLY A 102 -12.95 8.58 26.46
C GLY A 102 -12.01 9.72 26.88
N ASN A 103 -12.33 10.35 28.01
CA ASN A 103 -11.52 11.43 28.57
C ASN A 103 -10.29 10.91 29.32
N ALA A 104 -9.14 11.47 29.00
CA ALA A 104 -7.92 11.30 29.81
C ALA A 104 -7.44 12.66 30.29
N TYR A 105 -6.88 12.69 31.49
CA TYR A 105 -6.52 13.90 32.22
C TYR A 105 -5.02 13.93 32.48
N TYR A 106 -4.40 15.01 32.11
CA TYR A 106 -2.96 15.23 32.19
C TYR A 106 -2.68 16.51 32.94
N LYS A 107 -1.68 16.52 33.82
CA LYS A 107 -1.32 17.69 34.60
C LYS A 107 0.18 17.77 34.84
N LYS A 108 0.73 18.99 34.69
CA LYS A 108 2.15 19.29 34.96
C LYS A 108 2.31 20.64 35.62
N SER A 109 3.16 20.68 36.65
CA SER A 109 3.63 21.94 37.25
C SER A 109 4.85 22.44 36.47
N VAL A 110 4.85 23.72 36.12
CA VAL A 110 5.89 24.35 35.28
C VAL A 110 6.32 25.67 35.91
N ASP A 111 7.62 25.82 36.15
CA ASP A 111 8.21 27.09 36.58
C ASP A 111 8.38 28.02 35.38
N ILE A 112 7.73 29.19 35.42
CA ILE A 112 7.78 30.17 34.37
C ILE A 112 8.79 31.28 34.72
N PRO A 113 9.75 31.58 33.85
CA PRO A 113 10.74 32.63 34.07
C PRO A 113 10.12 34.01 34.32
N LYS A 114 10.73 34.76 35.23
CA LYS A 114 10.23 36.10 35.58
C LYS A 114 10.31 37.11 34.43
N ASP A 115 11.26 36.93 33.57
CA ASP A 115 11.50 37.76 32.36
C ASP A 115 10.51 37.50 31.22
N TRP A 116 9.61 36.47 31.37
CA TRP A 116 8.45 36.31 30.48
C TRP A 116 7.32 37.31 30.76
N LYS A 117 7.46 38.14 31.79
CA LYS A 117 6.46 39.13 32.12
C LYS A 117 6.28 40.11 30.96
N GLY A 118 5.04 40.22 30.46
CA GLY A 118 4.68 41.08 29.34
C GLY A 118 4.97 40.49 27.96
N LYS A 119 5.39 39.23 27.90
CA LYS A 119 5.49 38.45 26.66
C LYS A 119 4.17 37.76 26.34
N ARG A 120 3.93 37.43 25.08
CA ARG A 120 2.92 36.51 24.66
C ARG A 120 3.43 35.09 24.93
N ILE A 121 2.62 34.29 25.59
CA ILE A 121 2.96 32.90 25.96
C ILE A 121 1.98 31.94 25.27
N THR A 122 2.50 31.04 24.45
CA THR A 122 1.68 30.04 23.72
C THR A 122 2.09 28.63 24.12
N LEU A 123 1.09 27.76 24.32
CA LEU A 123 1.27 26.31 24.41
C LEU A 123 1.16 25.74 23.01
N HIS A 124 2.13 24.91 22.63
CA HIS A 124 2.15 24.15 21.38
C HIS A 124 2.09 22.66 21.70
N LEU A 125 1.13 21.96 21.09
CA LEU A 125 0.98 20.51 21.09
C LEU A 125 1.02 20.04 19.64
N GLU A 126 2.09 19.35 19.24
CA GLU A 126 2.30 19.04 17.82
C GLU A 126 1.20 18.11 17.26
N ARG A 127 0.93 17.01 17.93
CA ARG A 127 -0.09 16.07 17.47
C ARG A 127 -0.83 15.44 18.68
N PRO A 128 -1.81 16.13 19.24
CA PRO A 128 -2.75 15.50 20.18
C PRO A 128 -3.80 14.67 19.41
N HIS A 129 -4.47 13.74 20.10
CA HIS A 129 -5.46 12.89 19.45
C HIS A 129 -6.68 12.65 20.36
N ILE A 130 -7.83 13.33 20.20
CA ILE A 130 -8.30 14.14 19.04
C ILE A 130 -8.61 15.57 19.48
N GLU A 131 -9.33 15.72 20.59
CA GLU A 131 -9.81 16.98 21.16
C GLU A 131 -9.03 17.28 22.44
N THR A 132 -8.65 18.54 22.59
CA THR A 132 -7.98 19.00 23.80
C THR A 132 -8.71 20.19 24.42
N THR A 133 -8.84 20.17 25.75
CA THR A 133 -9.24 21.32 26.56
C THR A 133 -8.12 21.62 27.54
N ILE A 134 -7.63 22.86 27.54
CA ILE A 134 -6.49 23.28 28.35
C ILE A 134 -6.95 24.15 29.53
N TYR A 135 -6.34 23.91 30.66
CA TYR A 135 -6.56 24.70 31.90
C TYR A 135 -5.22 25.15 32.42
N VAL A 136 -5.19 26.40 32.90
CA VAL A 136 -4.02 26.99 33.56
C VAL A 136 -4.45 27.47 34.93
N ASN A 137 -3.80 26.99 36.01
CA ASN A 137 -4.13 27.32 37.39
C ASN A 137 -5.64 27.17 37.71
N GLY A 138 -6.27 26.13 37.14
CA GLY A 138 -7.68 25.82 37.28
C GLY A 138 -8.65 26.63 36.43
N LYS A 139 -8.17 27.53 35.56
CA LYS A 139 -8.98 28.31 34.60
C LYS A 139 -8.84 27.76 33.21
N GLU A 140 -9.96 27.59 32.52
CA GLU A 140 -9.97 27.15 31.14
C GLU A 140 -9.32 28.16 30.21
N ALA A 141 -8.41 27.68 29.35
CA ALA A 141 -7.75 28.46 28.29
C ALA A 141 -8.40 28.31 26.92
N GLY A 142 -9.10 27.19 26.70
CA GLY A 142 -9.81 26.94 25.44
C GLY A 142 -9.88 25.46 25.08
N HIS A 143 -10.57 25.21 23.98
CA HIS A 143 -10.79 23.89 23.39
C HIS A 143 -10.40 23.91 21.90
N GLN A 144 -9.74 22.84 21.43
CA GLN A 144 -9.41 22.61 20.01
C GLN A 144 -9.63 21.16 19.60
N MET A 145 -9.91 20.96 18.33
CA MET A 145 -10.19 19.68 17.72
C MET A 145 -9.55 19.61 16.33
N SER A 146 -8.58 18.73 16.16
CA SER A 146 -7.95 18.43 14.87
C SER A 146 -7.30 17.04 14.93
N LEU A 147 -7.42 16.28 13.86
CA LEU A 147 -6.72 15.01 13.65
C LEU A 147 -5.36 15.18 12.99
N SER A 148 -5.11 16.33 12.37
CA SER A 148 -4.06 16.49 11.38
C SER A 148 -3.00 17.53 11.71
N THR A 149 -3.34 18.50 12.58
CA THR A 149 -2.51 19.70 12.79
C THR A 149 -2.24 19.96 14.26
N PRO A 150 -1.19 20.75 14.59
CA PRO A 150 -0.93 21.15 15.95
C PRO A 150 -2.08 21.88 16.60
N HIS A 151 -2.24 21.72 17.94
CA HIS A 151 -3.10 22.57 18.76
C HIS A 151 -2.26 23.65 19.43
N GLU A 152 -2.66 24.91 19.26
CA GLU A 152 -1.98 26.05 19.84
C GLU A 152 -2.91 26.90 20.72
N TYR A 153 -2.48 27.22 21.93
CA TYR A 153 -3.25 27.98 22.88
C TYR A 153 -2.50 29.22 23.34
N ASP A 154 -3.14 30.38 23.33
CA ASP A 154 -2.61 31.61 23.93
C ASP A 154 -2.91 31.60 25.44
N LEU A 155 -1.88 31.43 26.25
CA LEU A 155 -1.97 31.35 27.70
C LEU A 155 -1.52 32.66 28.39
N THR A 156 -1.32 33.73 27.65
CA THR A 156 -0.72 34.99 28.11
C THR A 156 -1.38 35.57 29.35
N ASP A 157 -2.72 35.56 29.39
CA ASP A 157 -3.49 36.12 30.49
C ASP A 157 -3.64 35.20 31.72
N LEU A 158 -3.31 33.91 31.54
CA LEU A 158 -3.51 32.88 32.58
C LEU A 158 -2.22 32.47 33.29
N ILE A 159 -1.09 32.57 32.61
CA ILE A 159 0.24 32.27 33.13
C ILE A 159 0.70 33.39 34.06
N ILE A 160 1.31 33.06 35.18
CA ILE A 160 1.89 33.96 36.14
C ILE A 160 3.43 33.88 36.03
N PRO A 161 4.12 34.77 35.33
CA PRO A 161 5.58 34.78 35.23
C PRO A 161 6.28 34.92 36.57
N GLY A 162 7.37 34.20 36.76
CA GLY A 162 8.14 34.15 37.99
C GLY A 162 7.55 33.26 39.11
N LYS A 163 6.56 32.43 38.74
CA LYS A 163 5.93 31.44 39.64
C LYS A 163 5.81 30.08 38.98
N THR A 164 5.62 29.05 39.77
CA THR A 164 5.17 27.74 39.33
C THR A 164 3.70 27.86 38.93
N ASN A 165 3.37 27.43 37.71
CA ASN A 165 2.02 27.37 37.17
C ASN A 165 1.62 25.91 36.97
N GLU A 166 0.35 25.59 37.16
CA GLU A 166 -0.21 24.28 36.84
C GLU A 166 -0.86 24.35 35.48
N ILE A 167 -0.40 23.50 34.55
CA ILE A 167 -1.01 23.28 33.24
C ILE A 167 -1.71 21.93 33.29
N ALA A 168 -3.02 21.91 33.08
CA ALA A 168 -3.80 20.71 32.98
C ALA A 168 -4.44 20.62 31.56
N MET A 169 -4.61 19.38 31.11
CA MET A 169 -5.11 19.07 29.78
C MET A 169 -6.09 17.91 29.89
N THR A 170 -7.27 18.06 29.31
CA THR A 170 -8.18 16.95 29.04
C THR A 170 -8.07 16.60 27.57
N ILE A 171 -7.86 15.31 27.26
CA ILE A 171 -7.88 14.81 25.88
C ILE A 171 -9.03 13.82 25.74
N TYR A 172 -9.88 14.06 24.75
CA TYR A 172 -10.96 13.17 24.37
C TYR A 172 -10.68 12.56 23.00
N ASN A 173 -10.70 11.23 22.91
CA ASN A 173 -10.43 10.50 21.65
C ASN A 173 -11.66 9.80 21.06
N GLY A 174 -12.88 10.16 21.45
CA GLY A 174 -14.09 9.77 20.75
C GLY A 174 -14.17 10.43 19.37
N ILE A 175 -14.81 9.77 18.41
CA ILE A 175 -14.86 10.23 17.02
C ILE A 175 -16.17 10.95 16.65
N GLU A 176 -17.08 11.09 17.59
CA GLU A 176 -18.43 11.61 17.35
C GLU A 176 -18.41 13.05 16.86
N ASN A 177 -17.53 13.88 17.44
CA ASN A 177 -17.45 15.30 17.14
C ASN A 177 -16.71 15.60 15.82
N VAL A 178 -15.70 14.82 15.49
CA VAL A 178 -14.99 14.94 14.20
C VAL A 178 -15.76 14.29 13.06
N CYS A 179 -16.59 13.28 13.36
CA CYS A 179 -17.53 12.66 12.43
C CYS A 179 -16.89 12.19 11.10
N VAL A 180 -15.64 11.66 11.14
CA VAL A 180 -14.85 11.36 9.92
C VAL A 180 -15.14 9.99 9.32
N GLY A 181 -15.97 9.18 9.99
CA GLY A 181 -16.18 7.76 9.68
C GLY A 181 -15.22 6.87 10.48
N GLN A 182 -15.80 5.80 11.02
CA GLN A 182 -15.10 4.88 11.93
C GLN A 182 -13.95 4.09 11.26
N ASP A 183 -13.93 4.03 9.94
CA ASP A 183 -12.92 3.31 9.16
C ASP A 183 -11.82 4.23 8.64
N SER A 184 -11.92 5.54 8.85
CA SER A 184 -10.84 6.47 8.51
C SER A 184 -9.52 6.01 9.15
N HIS A 185 -8.45 5.94 8.36
CA HIS A 185 -7.14 5.48 8.83
C HIS A 185 -6.53 6.39 9.91
N SER A 186 -7.09 7.57 10.09
CA SER A 186 -6.71 8.46 11.20
C SER A 186 -7.19 7.99 12.57
N VAL A 187 -8.21 7.10 12.63
CA VAL A 187 -8.88 6.70 13.90
C VAL A 187 -9.18 5.21 14.02
N THR A 188 -9.10 4.43 12.94
CA THR A 188 -9.54 3.03 12.92
C THR A 188 -8.56 2.08 13.60
N ASP A 189 -9.09 1.09 14.32
CA ASP A 189 -8.30 0.00 14.90
C ASP A 189 -7.68 -0.93 13.84
N GLN A 190 -8.14 -0.82 12.61
CA GLN A 190 -7.62 -1.61 11.49
C GLN A 190 -6.21 -1.19 11.09
N THR A 191 -5.75 0.01 11.46
CA THR A 191 -4.42 0.51 11.16
C THR A 191 -3.63 0.88 12.41
N GLN A 192 -3.90 2.05 12.98
CA GLN A 192 -3.20 2.56 14.15
C GLN A 192 -4.03 2.43 15.45
N GLY A 193 -5.33 2.25 15.33
CA GLY A 193 -6.24 2.36 16.46
C GLY A 193 -6.52 3.81 16.85
N ASN A 194 -7.47 3.96 17.77
CA ASN A 194 -7.87 5.25 18.32
C ASN A 194 -7.17 5.49 19.66
N TRP A 195 -5.97 6.05 19.64
CA TRP A 195 -5.13 6.28 20.79
C TRP A 195 -5.48 7.59 21.51
N ASN A 196 -5.00 7.79 22.73
CA ASN A 196 -5.14 9.03 23.49
C ASN A 196 -3.76 9.48 23.97
N GLY A 197 -3.43 10.77 23.79
CA GLY A 197 -2.16 11.34 24.19
C GLY A 197 -1.72 12.53 23.30
N VAL A 198 -0.46 12.91 23.43
CA VAL A 198 0.20 13.91 22.56
C VAL A 198 1.54 13.35 22.10
N VAL A 199 1.76 13.36 20.79
CA VAL A 199 3.04 12.94 20.21
C VAL A 199 3.72 14.11 19.51
N GLY A 200 5.05 14.03 19.32
CA GLY A 200 5.84 15.16 18.82
C GLY A 200 6.13 16.22 19.86
N GLU A 201 6.34 17.46 19.43
CA GLU A 201 6.72 18.59 20.33
C GLU A 201 5.60 18.97 21.29
N ILE A 202 5.95 19.16 22.56
CA ILE A 202 5.09 19.77 23.58
C ILE A 202 5.89 20.89 24.24
N SER A 203 5.49 22.15 24.02
CA SER A 203 6.29 23.27 24.51
C SER A 203 5.47 24.51 24.86
N LEU A 204 6.00 25.31 25.79
CA LEU A 204 5.60 26.71 25.94
C LEU A 204 6.58 27.61 25.21
N LYS A 205 6.06 28.58 24.44
CA LYS A 205 6.86 29.51 23.65
C LYS A 205 6.54 30.96 24.06
N ALA A 206 7.54 31.73 24.46
CA ALA A 206 7.39 33.16 24.76
C ALA A 206 7.85 34.03 23.61
N SER A 207 7.07 35.03 23.26
CA SER A 207 7.35 35.93 22.13
C SER A 207 6.92 37.35 22.46
N SER A 208 7.33 38.34 21.63
CA SER A 208 6.84 39.71 21.75
C SER A 208 5.32 39.77 21.47
N PRO A 209 4.54 40.50 22.30
CA PRO A 209 3.11 40.69 22.04
C PRO A 209 2.81 41.66 20.87
N LYS A 210 3.84 42.26 20.27
CA LYS A 210 3.73 43.19 19.13
C LYS A 210 4.27 42.57 17.88
N ASN A 211 3.62 42.80 16.73
CA ASN A 211 3.95 42.24 15.44
C ASN A 211 3.96 40.68 15.48
N VAL A 212 2.90 40.11 16.02
CA VAL A 212 2.76 38.64 16.16
C VAL A 212 2.58 38.03 14.79
N ILE A 213 3.48 37.13 14.41
CA ILE A 213 3.40 36.41 13.15
C ILE A 213 2.61 35.10 13.41
N HIS A 214 1.45 34.93 12.77
CA HIS A 214 0.60 33.78 12.93
C HIS A 214 0.81 32.72 11.87
N ASN A 215 0.95 33.17 10.60
CA ASN A 215 1.11 32.25 9.46
C ASN A 215 1.98 32.89 8.41
N VAL A 216 2.78 32.12 7.72
CA VAL A 216 3.59 32.51 6.56
C VAL A 216 3.36 31.52 5.43
N ARG A 217 2.86 32.03 4.29
CA ARG A 217 2.62 31.24 3.09
C ARG A 217 3.53 31.72 1.97
N VAL A 218 4.12 30.74 1.25
CA VAL A 218 5.01 31.00 0.12
C VAL A 218 4.34 30.50 -1.16
N TYR A 219 4.32 31.35 -2.17
CA TYR A 219 3.79 31.07 -3.50
C TYR A 219 4.92 31.19 -4.51
N PRO A 220 5.58 30.10 -4.90
CA PRO A 220 6.63 30.12 -5.90
C PRO A 220 6.08 30.47 -7.28
N ASP A 221 6.77 31.39 -7.98
CA ASP A 221 6.54 31.73 -9.37
C ASP A 221 7.82 31.42 -10.15
N VAL A 222 7.90 30.18 -10.63
CA VAL A 222 9.08 29.66 -11.32
C VAL A 222 9.33 30.40 -12.63
N ALA A 223 8.26 30.75 -13.36
CA ALA A 223 8.35 31.45 -14.64
C ALA A 223 8.98 32.83 -14.50
N ASN A 224 8.60 33.57 -13.48
CA ASN A 224 9.12 34.90 -13.21
C ASN A 224 10.34 34.90 -12.26
N LYS A 225 10.82 33.73 -11.84
CA LYS A 225 11.91 33.53 -10.90
C LYS A 225 11.71 34.31 -9.59
N GLN A 226 10.52 34.23 -9.03
CA GLN A 226 10.11 34.95 -7.82
C GLN A 226 9.40 34.01 -6.85
N ALA A 227 9.45 34.35 -5.55
CA ALA A 227 8.58 33.74 -4.55
C ALA A 227 7.81 34.85 -3.82
N VAL A 228 6.49 34.80 -3.85
CA VAL A 228 5.64 35.71 -3.12
C VAL A 228 5.40 35.14 -1.73
N VAL A 229 5.85 35.89 -0.70
CA VAL A 229 5.68 35.50 0.71
C VAL A 229 4.60 36.38 1.33
N LYS A 230 3.55 35.75 1.86
CA LYS A 230 2.47 36.41 2.61
C LYS A 230 2.57 36.01 4.09
N ALA A 231 2.77 37.01 4.96
CA ALA A 231 2.80 36.80 6.41
C ALA A 231 1.63 37.51 7.06
N ILE A 232 0.85 36.80 7.88
CA ILE A 232 -0.22 37.36 8.70
C ILE A 232 0.40 37.85 9.99
N VAL A 233 0.38 39.17 10.22
CA VAL A 233 1.01 39.83 11.37
C VAL A 233 -0.01 40.71 12.08
N THR A 234 -0.37 40.37 13.29
CA THR A 234 -1.32 41.12 14.12
C THR A 234 -0.58 42.01 15.15
N ASN A 235 -1.31 42.84 15.85
CA ASN A 235 -0.77 43.81 16.81
C ASN A 235 0.41 44.62 16.23
N GLN A 236 0.28 45.04 14.97
CA GLN A 236 1.32 45.78 14.24
C GLN A 236 1.65 47.10 14.92
N ASN A 237 2.93 47.44 14.88
CA ASN A 237 3.44 48.75 15.25
C ASN A 237 4.33 49.31 14.13
N GLY A 238 4.91 50.50 14.31
CA GLY A 238 5.77 51.12 13.29
C GLY A 238 6.95 50.26 12.79
N LYS A 239 7.30 49.17 13.49
CA LYS A 239 8.36 48.24 13.09
C LYS A 239 7.86 47.25 12.00
N ALA A 240 6.53 47.07 11.82
CA ALA A 240 5.99 46.20 10.76
C ALA A 240 6.46 46.63 9.36
N LYS A 241 6.61 47.97 9.10
CA LYS A 241 7.14 48.50 7.84
C LYS A 241 8.63 48.18 7.60
N LYS A 242 9.33 47.73 8.62
CA LYS A 242 10.75 47.31 8.57
C LYS A 242 10.92 45.80 8.61
N SER A 243 9.85 45.04 8.45
CA SER A 243 9.90 43.61 8.39
C SER A 243 10.68 43.13 7.17
N VAL A 244 11.30 41.96 7.27
CA VAL A 244 12.17 41.40 6.23
C VAL A 244 11.83 39.92 6.06
N ALA A 245 11.87 39.45 4.82
CA ALA A 245 11.88 38.01 4.49
C ALA A 245 13.25 37.65 3.90
N ILE A 246 13.85 36.59 4.40
CA ILE A 246 15.18 36.12 4.01
C ILE A 246 15.05 34.64 3.61
N ALA A 247 15.36 34.35 2.35
CA ALA A 247 15.46 32.98 1.85
C ALA A 247 16.92 32.58 1.68
N THR A 248 17.28 31.38 2.11
CA THR A 248 18.64 30.85 2.01
C THR A 248 18.59 29.47 1.38
N SER A 249 19.39 29.20 0.34
CA SER A 249 19.51 27.90 -0.29
C SER A 249 20.10 26.85 0.67
N SER A 250 19.87 25.59 0.43
CA SER A 250 20.34 24.46 1.26
C SER A 250 21.87 24.47 1.45
N ASP A 251 22.64 24.82 0.38
CA ASP A 251 24.08 24.94 0.39
C ASP A 251 24.60 26.29 0.97
N LYS A 252 23.68 27.17 1.39
CA LYS A 252 23.96 28.51 1.92
C LYS A 252 24.70 29.47 0.97
N GLN A 253 24.80 29.12 -0.32
CA GLN A 253 25.47 29.93 -1.32
C GLN A 253 24.60 31.09 -1.85
N SER A 254 23.29 30.96 -1.75
CA SER A 254 22.34 31.99 -2.17
C SER A 254 21.53 32.48 -0.98
N VAL A 255 21.62 33.79 -0.71
CA VAL A 255 20.80 34.48 0.29
C VAL A 255 20.02 35.58 -0.41
N ILE A 256 18.71 35.48 -0.40
CA ILE A 256 17.80 36.43 -1.05
C ILE A 256 17.00 37.15 0.02
N THR A 257 16.98 38.48 -0.01
CA THR A 257 16.30 39.26 1.00
C THR A 257 15.28 40.18 0.35
N ALA A 258 14.07 40.18 0.86
CA ALA A 258 13.03 41.15 0.54
C ALA A 258 12.75 42.05 1.75
N THR A 259 12.80 43.35 1.53
CA THR A 259 12.53 44.42 2.51
C THR A 259 11.34 45.22 2.04
N LYS A 260 10.76 46.05 2.92
CA LYS A 260 9.64 46.96 2.59
C LYS A 260 8.40 46.18 2.07
N PRO A 261 7.80 45.36 2.91
CA PRO A 261 6.61 44.62 2.50
C PRO A 261 5.46 45.54 2.07
N ILE A 262 4.65 45.08 1.15
CA ILE A 262 3.32 45.64 0.88
C ILE A 262 2.42 45.24 2.04
N ILE A 263 1.81 46.23 2.73
CA ILE A 263 0.96 45.97 3.91
C ILE A 263 -0.49 46.21 3.52
N THR A 264 -1.31 45.14 3.66
CA THR A 264 -2.76 45.23 3.45
C THR A 264 -3.45 44.58 4.66
N GLY A 265 -4.00 45.43 5.53
CA GLY A 265 -4.54 44.97 6.83
C GLY A 265 -3.44 44.27 7.65
N ASP A 266 -3.71 43.04 8.09
CA ASP A 266 -2.75 42.24 8.83
C ASP A 266 -1.77 41.46 7.94
N THR A 267 -1.90 41.55 6.61
CA THR A 267 -1.04 40.80 5.68
C THR A 267 0.17 41.63 5.23
N LEU A 268 1.34 41.11 5.44
CA LEU A 268 2.63 41.63 4.89
C LEU A 268 3.00 40.74 3.68
N THR A 269 3.08 41.33 2.50
CA THR A 269 3.49 40.65 1.28
C THR A 269 4.90 41.04 0.87
N PHE A 270 5.79 40.05 0.74
CA PHE A 270 7.16 40.21 0.26
C PHE A 270 7.30 39.54 -1.10
N ILE A 271 8.15 40.13 -1.96
CA ILE A 271 8.54 39.53 -3.24
C ILE A 271 10.03 39.19 -3.15
N LEU A 272 10.36 37.91 -3.08
CA LEU A 272 11.71 37.39 -3.15
C LEU A 272 12.09 37.21 -4.62
N ASN A 273 13.06 38.00 -5.12
CA ASN A 273 13.55 37.84 -6.48
C ASN A 273 14.69 36.79 -6.47
N MET A 274 14.38 35.57 -6.90
CA MET A 274 15.30 34.44 -6.89
C MET A 274 16.41 34.58 -7.96
N GLY A 275 16.13 35.32 -9.05
CA GLY A 275 17.10 35.61 -10.11
C GLY A 275 17.61 34.36 -10.86
N ASP A 276 18.74 34.52 -11.58
CA ASP A 276 19.29 33.46 -12.44
C ASP A 276 19.90 32.28 -11.66
N LYS A 277 20.15 32.45 -10.37
CA LYS A 277 20.66 31.38 -9.50
C LYS A 277 19.54 30.54 -8.85
N MET A 278 18.30 30.79 -9.24
CA MET A 278 17.16 30.00 -8.79
C MET A 278 17.36 28.51 -9.11
N ARG A 279 17.15 27.66 -8.15
CA ARG A 279 17.07 26.19 -8.32
C ARG A 279 15.66 25.76 -8.07
N THR A 280 15.16 24.95 -8.97
CA THR A 280 13.81 24.36 -8.83
C THR A 280 13.84 23.10 -8.00
N TRP A 281 12.69 22.78 -7.40
CA TRP A 281 12.48 21.53 -6.67
C TRP A 281 11.64 20.56 -7.51
N ASP A 282 12.12 19.31 -7.68
CA ASP A 282 11.37 18.19 -8.20
C ASP A 282 11.98 16.86 -7.73
N GLU A 283 11.46 15.70 -8.22
CA GLU A 283 11.93 14.34 -7.84
C GLU A 283 13.40 14.08 -8.19
N PHE A 284 13.99 14.82 -9.14
CA PHE A 284 15.37 14.68 -9.60
C PHE A 284 16.32 15.72 -8.99
N ASN A 285 15.76 16.85 -8.57
CA ASN A 285 16.50 17.96 -7.98
C ASN A 285 15.74 18.53 -6.77
N PRO A 286 15.80 17.87 -5.58
CA PRO A 286 15.03 18.27 -4.40
C PRO A 286 15.66 19.46 -3.65
N GLU A 287 15.81 20.60 -4.30
CA GLU A 287 16.42 21.80 -3.72
C GLU A 287 15.44 22.57 -2.84
N ILE A 288 15.83 22.81 -1.59
CA ILE A 288 15.02 23.47 -0.57
C ILE A 288 15.66 24.82 -0.19
N TYR A 289 14.79 25.81 0.05
CA TYR A 289 15.18 27.09 0.66
C TYR A 289 14.61 27.18 2.08
N SER A 290 15.44 27.57 3.04
CA SER A 290 14.94 28.01 4.34
C SER A 290 14.46 29.46 4.22
N LEU A 291 13.29 29.75 4.79
CA LEU A 291 12.74 31.10 4.84
C LEU A 291 12.64 31.60 6.28
N LYS A 292 13.14 32.79 6.55
CA LYS A 292 12.96 33.49 7.82
C LYS A 292 12.26 34.81 7.58
N VAL A 293 11.09 35.00 8.20
CA VAL A 293 10.39 36.29 8.23
C VAL A 293 10.58 36.94 9.60
N ASN A 294 11.13 38.14 9.64
CA ASN A 294 11.31 38.91 10.85
C ASN A 294 10.35 40.10 10.88
N SER A 295 9.63 40.31 12.00
CA SER A 295 8.77 41.48 12.21
C SER A 295 8.91 41.98 13.64
N GLY A 296 9.55 43.12 13.81
CA GLY A 296 9.92 43.61 15.13
C GLY A 296 10.89 42.69 15.84
N GLU A 297 10.48 42.12 16.95
CA GLU A 297 11.27 41.17 17.76
C GLU A 297 10.87 39.72 17.48
N ASN A 298 9.80 39.49 16.70
CA ASN A 298 9.34 38.18 16.34
C ASN A 298 9.96 37.69 15.03
N SER A 299 10.14 36.39 14.93
CA SER A 299 10.54 35.72 13.71
C SER A 299 9.68 34.45 13.49
N PHE A 300 9.52 34.08 12.23
CA PHE A 300 8.90 32.83 11.80
C PHE A 300 9.84 32.15 10.80
N GLU A 301 10.06 30.87 10.98
CA GLU A 301 10.93 30.09 10.11
C GLU A 301 10.11 28.97 9.47
N THR A 302 10.33 28.73 8.18
CA THR A 302 9.73 27.64 7.39
C THR A 302 10.67 27.26 6.24
N VAL A 303 10.28 26.27 5.46
CA VAL A 303 10.98 25.88 4.22
C VAL A 303 10.08 26.08 3.02
N PHE A 304 10.66 26.16 1.82
CA PHE A 304 9.94 26.09 0.56
C PHE A 304 10.85 25.60 -0.56
N GLY A 305 10.26 25.15 -1.67
CA GLY A 305 10.97 24.88 -2.91
C GLY A 305 10.41 25.73 -4.05
N MET A 306 11.25 26.07 -5.00
CA MET A 306 10.79 26.70 -6.24
C MET A 306 10.18 25.65 -7.14
N ARG A 307 8.88 25.45 -6.99
CA ARG A 307 8.12 24.40 -7.67
C ARG A 307 6.79 24.98 -8.17
N ASN A 308 6.46 24.67 -9.43
CA ASN A 308 5.13 24.85 -10.00
C ASN A 308 4.54 23.50 -10.36
N ILE A 309 3.26 23.29 -10.07
CA ILE A 309 2.47 22.17 -10.61
C ILE A 309 1.36 22.72 -11.49
N SER A 310 1.19 22.14 -12.65
CA SER A 310 0.11 22.47 -13.60
C SER A 310 -0.38 21.22 -14.29
N ILE A 311 -1.49 21.34 -14.98
CA ILE A 311 -2.14 20.27 -15.72
C ILE A 311 -2.29 20.72 -17.18
N ASP A 312 -1.91 19.86 -18.10
CA ASP A 312 -2.15 20.02 -19.53
C ASP A 312 -2.74 18.71 -20.10
N GLY A 313 -4.03 18.72 -20.41
CA GLY A 313 -4.75 17.52 -20.86
C GLY A 313 -4.75 16.43 -19.79
N TYR A 314 -4.12 15.31 -20.10
CA TYR A 314 -3.99 14.16 -19.20
C TYR A 314 -2.68 14.16 -18.39
N ASP A 315 -1.82 15.15 -18.55
CA ASP A 315 -0.49 15.15 -17.96
C ASP A 315 -0.38 16.13 -16.78
N PHE A 316 0.26 15.65 -15.71
CA PHE A 316 0.83 16.55 -14.69
C PHE A 316 2.13 17.13 -15.21
N HIS A 317 2.34 18.42 -14.95
CA HIS A 317 3.59 19.10 -15.24
C HIS A 317 4.18 19.68 -13.96
N ILE A 318 5.38 19.24 -13.61
CA ILE A 318 6.19 19.85 -12.55
C ILE A 318 7.27 20.71 -13.20
N ASN A 319 7.25 22.01 -12.91
CA ASN A 319 8.15 23.01 -13.53
C ASN A 319 8.12 22.97 -15.07
N GLY A 320 6.95 22.70 -15.66
CA GLY A 320 6.75 22.57 -17.09
C GLY A 320 7.18 21.23 -17.71
N ARG A 321 7.71 20.30 -16.93
CA ARG A 321 8.08 18.95 -17.37
C ARG A 321 6.92 17.97 -17.15
N PRO A 322 6.48 17.23 -18.18
CA PRO A 322 5.53 16.13 -18.01
C PRO A 322 6.02 15.13 -16.96
N THR A 323 5.17 14.81 -16.03
CA THR A 323 5.52 13.98 -14.85
C THR A 323 4.52 12.84 -14.70
N TYR A 324 5.04 11.62 -14.73
CA TYR A 324 4.26 10.41 -14.53
C TYR A 324 4.35 9.96 -13.06
N ILE A 325 3.21 9.77 -12.43
CA ILE A 325 3.12 9.41 -11.01
C ILE A 325 3.24 7.88 -10.84
N ARG A 326 4.25 7.46 -10.09
CA ARG A 326 4.44 6.09 -9.61
C ARG A 326 4.22 6.10 -8.11
N GLY A 327 2.97 5.96 -7.68
CA GLY A 327 2.57 6.14 -6.31
C GLY A 327 2.39 4.86 -5.53
N THR A 328 2.50 4.97 -4.21
CA THR A 328 2.03 3.97 -3.24
C THR A 328 1.12 4.61 -2.21
N VAL A 329 0.29 3.81 -1.57
CA VAL A 329 -0.58 4.25 -0.47
C VAL A 329 0.11 4.02 0.87
N GLY A 330 0.14 5.06 1.71
CA GLY A 330 0.48 4.98 3.12
C GLY A 330 -0.78 4.72 3.94
N ASN A 331 -0.89 3.56 4.56
CA ASN A 331 -2.09 3.11 5.26
C ASN A 331 -2.13 3.44 6.75
N CYS A 332 -1.23 4.30 7.24
CA CYS A 332 -1.14 4.68 8.66
C CYS A 332 -0.94 3.49 9.61
N CYS A 333 -0.25 2.44 9.18
CA CYS A 333 -0.02 1.24 9.98
C CYS A 333 1.40 1.25 10.57
N PHE A 334 1.49 1.58 11.88
CA PHE A 334 2.76 1.70 12.62
C PHE A 334 2.69 0.86 13.90
N PRO A 335 2.95 -0.46 13.83
CA PRO A 335 2.68 -1.38 14.95
C PRO A 335 3.46 -1.11 16.23
N LEU A 336 4.63 -0.49 16.13
CA LEU A 336 5.48 -0.23 17.29
C LEU A 336 4.91 0.85 18.20
N THR A 337 4.28 1.86 17.64
CA THR A 337 3.76 3.03 18.35
C THR A 337 2.24 3.11 18.37
N GLY A 338 1.57 2.65 17.33
CA GLY A 338 0.16 2.88 17.09
C GLY A 338 -0.16 4.25 16.51
N TYR A 339 0.86 5.02 16.13
CA TYR A 339 0.73 6.34 15.48
C TYR A 339 1.89 6.62 14.53
N PRO A 340 1.73 7.52 13.53
CA PRO A 340 2.79 7.87 12.60
C PRO A 340 4.01 8.47 13.30
N PRO A 341 5.25 8.15 12.89
CA PRO A 341 6.45 8.74 13.42
C PRO A 341 6.45 10.27 13.34
N THR A 342 6.90 10.94 14.41
CA THR A 342 7.08 12.40 14.46
C THR A 342 8.53 12.82 14.27
N ASP A 343 9.40 11.89 13.92
CA ASP A 343 10.81 12.15 13.61
C ASP A 343 11.08 11.98 12.11
N GLU A 344 11.96 12.83 11.60
CA GLU A 344 12.32 12.86 10.18
C GLU A 344 13.12 11.61 9.75
N GLU A 345 13.92 11.03 10.64
CA GLU A 345 14.77 9.87 10.30
C GLU A 345 13.93 8.65 9.91
N SER A 346 12.84 8.41 10.64
CA SER A 346 11.90 7.32 10.34
C SER A 346 11.26 7.49 8.96
N TRP A 347 10.82 8.70 8.62
CA TRP A 347 10.25 8.98 7.30
C TRP A 347 11.28 8.98 6.19
N ALA A 348 12.51 9.43 6.46
CA ALA A 348 13.60 9.37 5.47
C ALA A 348 13.90 7.93 5.05
N LYS A 349 13.84 6.95 5.98
CA LYS A 349 13.98 5.52 5.66
C LYS A 349 12.84 5.03 4.76
N ILE A 350 11.59 5.39 5.08
CA ILE A 350 10.41 5.03 4.28
C ILE A 350 10.55 5.58 2.85
N PHE A 351 10.87 6.86 2.69
CA PHE A 351 10.99 7.45 1.35
C PHE A 351 12.22 6.98 0.59
N ALA A 352 13.33 6.67 1.27
CA ALA A 352 14.48 6.03 0.64
C ALA A 352 14.09 4.65 0.07
N THR A 353 13.36 3.83 0.83
CA THR A 353 12.82 2.56 0.36
C THR A 353 11.86 2.76 -0.82
N CYS A 354 10.94 3.72 -0.74
CA CYS A 354 10.06 4.05 -1.87
C CYS A 354 10.86 4.35 -3.16
N LYS A 355 11.89 5.18 -3.08
CA LYS A 355 12.75 5.51 -4.23
C LYS A 355 13.58 4.31 -4.71
N GLU A 356 14.02 3.46 -3.79
CA GLU A 356 14.71 2.20 -4.13
C GLU A 356 13.81 1.30 -4.98
N TYR A 357 12.48 1.32 -4.76
CA TYR A 357 11.49 0.61 -5.56
C TYR A 357 10.87 1.45 -6.70
N GLY A 358 11.49 2.57 -7.07
CA GLY A 358 11.05 3.40 -8.20
C GLY A 358 9.79 4.23 -7.96
N ILE A 359 9.29 4.29 -6.72
CA ILE A 359 8.13 5.09 -6.32
C ILE A 359 8.55 6.55 -6.14
N ASN A 360 7.78 7.47 -6.69
CA ASN A 360 8.01 8.91 -6.59
C ASN A 360 6.91 9.67 -5.84
N MET A 361 5.86 8.99 -5.39
CA MET A 361 4.75 9.62 -4.72
C MET A 361 4.16 8.73 -3.60
N MET A 362 3.70 9.35 -2.50
CA MET A 362 2.90 8.69 -1.47
C MET A 362 1.56 9.41 -1.27
N ARG A 363 0.47 8.64 -1.39
CA ARG A 363 -0.87 9.03 -0.97
C ARG A 363 -1.10 8.58 0.48
N PHE A 364 -1.62 9.46 1.32
CA PHE A 364 -1.97 9.12 2.70
C PHE A 364 -3.47 8.86 2.80
N HIS A 365 -3.84 7.59 2.88
CA HIS A 365 -5.22 7.13 2.84
C HIS A 365 -6.01 7.61 4.07
N SER A 366 -6.91 8.58 3.85
CA SER A 366 -7.78 9.20 4.86
C SER A 366 -7.06 9.71 6.11
N TYR A 367 -5.82 10.21 5.95
CA TYR A 367 -5.12 10.94 7.01
C TYR A 367 -4.10 11.93 6.44
N CYS A 368 -3.63 12.83 7.29
CA CYS A 368 -2.50 13.71 7.00
C CYS A 368 -1.32 13.33 7.93
N PRO A 369 -0.12 13.08 7.40
CA PRO A 369 1.04 12.73 8.23
C PRO A 369 1.56 13.92 9.04
N PRO A 370 2.44 13.70 10.04
CA PRO A 370 3.14 14.76 10.76
C PRO A 370 4.10 15.55 9.86
N GLU A 371 4.53 16.73 10.32
CA GLU A 371 5.49 17.59 9.59
C GLU A 371 6.78 16.87 9.23
N ALA A 372 7.24 15.94 10.06
CA ALA A 372 8.41 15.11 9.81
C ALA A 372 8.35 14.37 8.46
N ALA A 373 7.16 13.92 8.04
CA ALA A 373 6.98 13.28 6.75
C ALA A 373 7.18 14.26 5.59
N PHE A 374 6.63 15.47 5.70
CA PHE A 374 6.82 16.52 4.68
C PHE A 374 8.29 16.91 4.57
N SER A 375 8.95 17.14 5.71
CA SER A 375 10.37 17.49 5.74
C SER A 375 11.28 16.42 5.13
N ALA A 376 10.99 15.15 5.39
CA ALA A 376 11.73 14.03 4.80
C ALA A 376 11.46 13.89 3.30
N ALA A 377 10.20 14.07 2.86
CA ALA A 377 9.81 14.00 1.46
C ALA A 377 10.40 15.14 0.64
N ASP A 378 10.46 16.36 1.21
CA ASP A 378 11.11 17.51 0.59
C ASP A 378 12.57 17.21 0.23
N LYS A 379 13.31 16.58 1.15
CA LYS A 379 14.72 16.22 0.97
C LYS A 379 14.90 15.03 0.03
N ALA A 380 13.94 14.10 0.02
CA ALA A 380 13.98 12.91 -0.81
C ALA A 380 13.51 13.18 -2.26
N GLY A 381 12.80 14.27 -2.53
CA GLY A 381 12.15 14.51 -3.82
C GLY A 381 10.99 13.56 -4.06
N VAL A 382 10.13 13.36 -3.05
CA VAL A 382 8.94 12.52 -3.13
C VAL A 382 7.69 13.39 -3.09
N TYR A 383 6.79 13.21 -4.02
CA TYR A 383 5.51 13.92 -4.07
C TYR A 383 4.55 13.36 -3.01
N LEU A 384 3.81 14.23 -2.36
CA LEU A 384 2.83 13.83 -1.34
C LEU A 384 1.42 14.25 -1.72
N GLN A 385 0.48 13.33 -1.43
CA GLN A 385 -0.96 13.55 -1.46
C GLN A 385 -1.55 13.22 -0.09
N PRO A 386 -1.53 14.12 0.89
CA PRO A 386 -2.34 13.94 2.07
C PRO A 386 -3.83 14.01 1.70
N GLU A 387 -4.64 13.28 2.45
CA GLU A 387 -6.10 13.35 2.36
C GLU A 387 -6.67 14.03 3.60
N GLY A 388 -7.85 14.63 3.44
CA GLY A 388 -8.69 14.94 4.58
C GLY A 388 -8.96 13.66 5.38
N PRO A 389 -9.00 13.71 6.73
CA PRO A 389 -9.07 12.52 7.56
C PRO A 389 -10.46 11.88 7.51
N SER A 390 -10.91 11.46 6.33
CA SER A 390 -12.28 11.00 6.09
C SER A 390 -12.34 9.78 5.18
N TRP A 391 -13.03 8.76 5.69
CA TRP A 391 -13.52 7.62 4.90
C TRP A 391 -14.98 7.36 5.30
N PRO A 392 -15.95 8.05 4.68
CA PRO A 392 -17.33 8.05 5.12
C PRO A 392 -18.18 6.88 4.60
N ASN A 393 -17.58 5.89 3.99
CA ASN A 393 -18.27 4.77 3.35
C ASN A 393 -19.26 4.03 4.29
N HIS A 394 -19.00 4.06 5.61
CA HIS A 394 -19.86 3.44 6.61
C HIS A 394 -20.30 4.45 7.69
N GLY A 395 -21.59 4.62 7.84
CA GLY A 395 -22.19 5.39 8.93
C GLY A 395 -22.18 6.90 8.76
N VAL A 396 -21.36 7.46 7.89
CA VAL A 396 -21.23 8.91 7.65
C VAL A 396 -21.58 9.23 6.20
N LYS A 397 -22.25 10.36 5.99
CA LYS A 397 -22.71 10.78 4.65
C LYS A 397 -22.42 12.25 4.42
N LEU A 398 -21.66 12.54 3.37
CA LEU A 398 -21.39 13.91 2.94
C LEU A 398 -22.66 14.58 2.38
N ASN A 399 -22.77 15.88 2.59
CA ASN A 399 -23.90 16.71 2.14
C ASN A 399 -25.25 16.20 2.67
N ALA A 400 -25.24 15.66 3.89
CA ALA A 400 -26.42 15.17 4.59
C ALA A 400 -26.73 15.98 5.87
N GLY A 401 -26.03 17.09 6.10
CA GLY A 401 -26.18 17.93 7.30
C GLY A 401 -25.49 17.36 8.53
N MET A 402 -24.55 16.45 8.36
CA MET A 402 -23.69 15.92 9.42
C MET A 402 -22.50 16.85 9.65
N ASP A 403 -21.90 16.82 10.82
CA ASP A 403 -20.76 17.69 11.20
C ASP A 403 -19.53 17.54 10.31
N ILE A 404 -19.37 16.39 9.67
CA ILE A 404 -18.29 16.17 8.71
C ILE A 404 -18.28 17.23 7.58
N ASP A 405 -19.44 17.71 7.13
CA ASP A 405 -19.53 18.67 6.03
C ASP A 405 -18.77 19.97 6.33
N ARG A 406 -18.79 20.40 7.60
CA ARG A 406 -18.04 21.56 8.07
C ARG A 406 -16.60 21.19 8.45
N TYR A 407 -16.45 20.14 9.25
CA TYR A 407 -15.15 19.75 9.82
C TYR A 407 -14.12 19.46 8.73
N LEU A 408 -14.50 18.68 7.71
CA LEU A 408 -13.58 18.27 6.64
C LEU A 408 -12.98 19.45 5.87
N LEU A 409 -13.78 20.48 5.59
CA LEU A 409 -13.28 21.69 4.90
C LEU A 409 -12.37 22.53 5.80
N GLU A 410 -12.75 22.71 7.07
CA GLU A 410 -11.93 23.44 8.04
C GLU A 410 -10.59 22.73 8.30
N GLU A 411 -10.63 21.41 8.43
CA GLU A 411 -9.43 20.58 8.63
C GLU A 411 -8.51 20.63 7.41
N SER A 412 -9.08 20.57 6.20
CA SER A 412 -8.32 20.72 4.96
C SER A 412 -7.58 22.06 4.87
N LYS A 413 -8.24 23.14 5.28
CA LYS A 413 -7.60 24.47 5.34
C LYS A 413 -6.49 24.51 6.38
N ARG A 414 -6.71 23.91 7.57
CA ARG A 414 -5.65 23.78 8.61
C ARG A 414 -4.43 23.00 8.11
N ILE A 415 -4.65 21.88 7.39
CA ILE A 415 -3.58 21.10 6.76
C ILE A 415 -2.76 21.95 5.82
N VAL A 416 -3.42 22.73 4.95
CA VAL A 416 -2.77 23.62 4.00
C VAL A 416 -2.03 24.76 4.72
N ASP A 417 -2.58 25.31 5.78
CA ASP A 417 -1.92 26.35 6.59
C ASP A 417 -0.67 25.84 7.30
N SER A 418 -0.73 24.62 7.84
CA SER A 418 0.39 24.04 8.57
C SER A 418 1.51 23.55 7.67
N TYR A 419 1.18 22.88 6.57
CA TYR A 419 2.15 22.13 5.75
C TYR A 419 2.28 22.64 4.32
N GLY A 420 1.51 23.65 3.92
CA GLY A 420 1.40 24.10 2.53
C GLY A 420 2.66 24.70 1.91
N ASN A 421 3.67 25.04 2.70
CA ASN A 421 4.96 25.56 2.20
C ASN A 421 5.91 24.43 1.74
N HIS A 422 5.70 23.19 2.18
CA HIS A 422 6.51 22.05 1.77
C HIS A 422 6.37 21.79 0.27
N PRO A 423 7.46 21.78 -0.51
CA PRO A 423 7.38 21.59 -1.95
C PRO A 423 6.91 20.18 -2.33
N SER A 424 7.09 19.20 -1.46
CA SER A 424 6.58 17.84 -1.65
C SER A 424 5.06 17.76 -1.63
N PHE A 425 4.37 18.65 -0.95
CA PHE A 425 2.90 18.72 -0.88
C PHE A 425 2.33 19.27 -2.18
N VAL A 426 2.12 18.41 -3.17
CA VAL A 426 1.71 18.80 -4.53
C VAL A 426 0.22 18.55 -4.81
N MET A 427 -0.38 17.59 -4.14
CA MET A 427 -1.74 17.09 -4.37
C MET A 427 -2.51 16.98 -3.08
N MET A 428 -3.83 17.13 -3.11
CA MET A 428 -4.71 16.84 -1.96
C MET A 428 -6.07 16.33 -2.43
N ALA A 429 -6.61 15.34 -1.70
CA ALA A 429 -8.00 14.89 -1.85
C ALA A 429 -8.79 15.14 -0.56
N ALA A 430 -10.12 15.30 -0.67
CA ALA A 430 -10.96 15.48 0.51
C ALA A 430 -11.03 14.24 1.40
N GLY A 431 -10.84 13.07 0.82
CA GLY A 431 -10.82 11.79 1.55
C GLY A 431 -10.96 10.59 0.62
N ASN A 432 -11.16 9.43 1.24
CA ASN A 432 -11.33 8.15 0.54
C ASN A 432 -12.81 7.77 0.45
N GLU A 433 -13.24 7.16 -0.65
CA GLU A 433 -14.50 6.46 -0.88
C GLU A 433 -15.72 7.09 -0.17
N PRO A 434 -16.19 8.23 -0.63
CA PRO A 434 -17.24 9.01 0.00
C PRO A 434 -18.62 8.34 -0.12
N ALA A 435 -19.49 8.59 0.87
CA ALA A 435 -20.90 8.21 0.84
C ALA A 435 -21.80 9.44 0.90
N GLY A 436 -23.10 9.25 0.67
CA GLY A 436 -24.09 10.31 0.66
C GLY A 436 -24.17 11.05 -0.68
N ASN A 437 -24.61 12.30 -0.65
CA ASN A 437 -24.66 13.17 -1.83
C ASN A 437 -23.29 13.88 -2.01
N TRP A 438 -22.24 13.07 -2.19
CA TRP A 438 -20.87 13.51 -2.12
C TRP A 438 -20.39 14.32 -3.34
N VAL A 439 -20.90 14.07 -4.55
CA VAL A 439 -20.43 14.76 -5.76
C VAL A 439 -20.59 16.28 -5.66
N PRO A 440 -21.77 16.84 -5.33
CA PRO A 440 -21.90 18.28 -5.12
C PRO A 440 -21.07 18.81 -3.95
N TYR A 441 -20.86 18.01 -2.90
CA TYR A 441 -19.99 18.39 -1.79
C TYR A 441 -18.54 18.50 -2.25
N CYS A 442 -18.01 17.48 -2.87
CA CYS A 442 -16.63 17.45 -3.35
C CYS A 442 -16.35 18.52 -4.40
N ASN A 443 -17.30 18.79 -5.30
CA ASN A 443 -17.18 19.89 -6.25
C ASN A 443 -17.03 21.24 -5.53
N ARG A 444 -17.83 21.52 -4.50
CA ARG A 444 -17.67 22.75 -3.69
C ARG A 444 -16.32 22.76 -2.95
N TRP A 445 -15.95 21.65 -2.33
CA TRP A 445 -14.70 21.51 -1.59
C TRP A 445 -13.50 21.80 -2.50
N VAL A 446 -13.43 21.20 -3.71
CA VAL A 446 -12.36 21.46 -4.69
C VAL A 446 -12.29 22.96 -5.02
N ASN A 447 -13.43 23.58 -5.36
CA ASN A 447 -13.45 24.99 -5.72
C ASN A 447 -13.02 25.89 -4.55
N GLU A 448 -13.44 25.59 -3.32
CA GLU A 448 -13.01 26.34 -2.15
C GLU A 448 -11.51 26.17 -1.87
N MET A 449 -10.98 24.95 -1.97
CA MET A 449 -9.55 24.70 -1.74
C MET A 449 -8.67 25.34 -2.81
N LYS A 450 -9.06 25.31 -4.09
CA LYS A 450 -8.38 26.05 -5.18
C LYS A 450 -8.34 27.55 -4.94
N ASN A 451 -9.43 28.13 -4.46
CA ASN A 451 -9.49 29.56 -4.12
C ASN A 451 -8.67 29.88 -2.87
N TYR A 452 -8.56 28.93 -1.94
CA TYR A 452 -7.80 29.10 -0.71
C TYR A 452 -6.29 29.00 -0.96
N ASP A 453 -5.86 28.02 -1.75
CA ASP A 453 -4.46 27.82 -2.15
C ASP A 453 -4.35 27.18 -3.53
N ASN A 454 -3.90 27.91 -4.50
CA ASN A 454 -3.71 27.47 -5.88
C ASN A 454 -2.30 26.95 -6.18
N SER A 455 -1.46 26.74 -5.17
CA SER A 455 -0.11 26.19 -5.35
C SER A 455 -0.07 24.66 -5.46
N LYS A 456 -1.22 24.01 -5.36
CA LYS A 456 -1.44 22.56 -5.42
C LYS A 456 -2.59 22.22 -6.37
N VAL A 457 -2.77 20.95 -6.67
CA VAL A 457 -3.93 20.44 -7.40
C VAL A 457 -4.82 19.60 -6.50
N TYR A 458 -6.13 19.66 -6.72
CA TYR A 458 -7.14 19.11 -5.81
C TYR A 458 -8.05 18.09 -6.50
N CYS A 459 -8.35 17.00 -5.78
CA CYS A 459 -9.28 15.96 -6.16
C CYS A 459 -10.39 15.84 -5.11
N GLY A 460 -11.64 15.71 -5.54
CA GLY A 460 -12.76 15.61 -4.62
C GLY A 460 -12.72 14.37 -3.74
N ALA A 461 -12.31 13.23 -4.27
CA ALA A 461 -12.11 12.02 -3.50
C ALA A 461 -11.32 10.96 -4.28
N SER A 462 -10.62 10.10 -3.55
CA SER A 462 -10.04 8.88 -4.10
C SER A 462 -11.11 7.78 -4.10
N VAL A 463 -11.49 7.25 -5.27
CA VAL A 463 -12.69 6.40 -5.39
C VAL A 463 -12.50 5.14 -6.20
N GLY A 464 -13.23 4.09 -5.83
CA GLY A 464 -13.34 2.86 -6.59
C GLY A 464 -14.04 3.03 -7.94
N GLY A 465 -13.98 2.01 -8.80
CA GLY A 465 -14.53 2.05 -10.16
C GLY A 465 -16.04 2.29 -10.25
N GLY A 466 -16.80 1.86 -9.24
CA GLY A 466 -18.25 1.99 -9.17
C GLY A 466 -18.78 3.36 -8.72
N TRP A 467 -17.92 4.23 -8.19
CA TRP A 467 -18.31 5.56 -7.75
C TRP A 467 -18.54 6.50 -8.95
N ALA A 468 -19.38 7.51 -8.75
CA ALA A 468 -19.58 8.56 -9.74
C ALA A 468 -18.29 9.36 -9.99
N TRP A 469 -18.35 10.27 -10.96
CA TRP A 469 -17.30 11.26 -11.22
C TRP A 469 -17.77 12.62 -10.71
N ASP A 470 -16.84 13.41 -10.18
CA ASP A 470 -17.03 14.81 -9.84
C ASP A 470 -16.36 15.70 -10.90
N SER A 471 -17.02 16.78 -11.29
CA SER A 471 -16.63 17.60 -12.45
C SER A 471 -15.56 18.64 -12.15
N GLU A 472 -15.39 19.01 -10.89
CA GLU A 472 -14.49 20.11 -10.49
C GLU A 472 -13.10 19.62 -10.08
N SER A 473 -12.90 18.30 -9.89
CA SER A 473 -11.59 17.73 -9.64
C SER A 473 -10.60 18.08 -10.76
N GLU A 474 -9.43 18.58 -10.37
CA GLU A 474 -8.36 18.92 -11.33
C GLU A 474 -7.67 17.68 -11.86
N TYR A 475 -7.65 16.62 -11.08
CA TYR A 475 -7.23 15.26 -11.45
C TYR A 475 -8.13 14.24 -10.76
N HIS A 476 -8.14 13.00 -11.22
CA HIS A 476 -8.95 11.95 -10.63
C HIS A 476 -8.07 10.81 -10.10
N VAL A 477 -8.39 10.33 -8.91
CA VAL A 477 -7.91 9.05 -8.38
C VAL A 477 -9.07 8.07 -8.50
N LYS A 478 -9.02 7.18 -9.49
CA LYS A 478 -10.19 6.41 -9.92
C LYS A 478 -9.85 4.93 -10.12
N GLY A 479 -10.59 4.05 -9.46
CA GLY A 479 -10.55 2.63 -9.73
C GLY A 479 -11.18 2.27 -11.08
N GLY A 480 -11.02 1.02 -11.50
CA GLY A 480 -11.49 0.50 -12.79
C GLY A 480 -10.36 0.19 -13.75
N ALA A 481 -9.20 0.80 -13.54
CA ALA A 481 -7.96 0.51 -14.24
C ALA A 481 -7.03 -0.35 -13.36
N ARG A 482 -7.52 -1.46 -12.88
CA ARG A 482 -6.78 -2.44 -12.10
C ARG A 482 -7.25 -3.85 -12.43
N GLY A 483 -6.45 -4.82 -12.10
CA GLY A 483 -6.68 -6.21 -12.40
C GLY A 483 -6.13 -6.62 -13.77
N LEU A 484 -6.03 -7.91 -13.95
CA LEU A 484 -5.57 -8.56 -15.16
C LEU A 484 -6.73 -9.18 -15.92
N THR A 485 -6.74 -9.05 -17.24
CA THR A 485 -7.75 -9.67 -18.12
C THR A 485 -7.64 -11.19 -18.19
N TRP A 486 -6.60 -11.76 -17.61
CA TRP A 486 -6.30 -13.20 -17.61
C TRP A 486 -7.39 -14.07 -17.00
N SER A 487 -8.20 -13.52 -16.10
CA SER A 487 -9.37 -14.24 -15.55
C SER A 487 -10.45 -14.53 -16.59
N LYS A 488 -10.43 -13.85 -17.74
CA LYS A 488 -11.42 -13.94 -18.83
C LYS A 488 -10.85 -14.47 -20.14
N SER A 489 -9.53 -14.38 -20.33
CA SER A 489 -8.82 -14.77 -21.54
C SER A 489 -7.46 -15.38 -21.18
N ARG A 490 -6.68 -15.75 -22.19
CA ARG A 490 -5.29 -16.20 -21.98
C ARG A 490 -4.41 -15.04 -21.48
N PRO A 491 -3.32 -15.33 -20.74
CA PRO A 491 -2.34 -14.31 -20.40
C PRO A 491 -1.73 -13.66 -21.64
N SER A 492 -1.68 -12.34 -21.63
CA SER A 492 -1.04 -11.52 -22.66
C SER A 492 -0.49 -10.25 -22.03
N SER A 493 0.35 -9.51 -22.74
CA SER A 493 0.79 -8.18 -22.36
C SER A 493 0.61 -7.16 -23.49
N ASP A 494 -0.28 -7.42 -24.42
CA ASP A 494 -0.59 -6.54 -25.55
C ASP A 494 -1.76 -5.59 -25.30
N ASP A 495 -2.46 -5.72 -24.18
CA ASP A 495 -3.58 -4.87 -23.80
C ASP A 495 -3.17 -3.62 -22.97
N ASP A 496 -4.11 -2.71 -22.87
CA ASP A 496 -4.05 -1.52 -22.04
C ASP A 496 -5.42 -1.23 -21.38
N PHE A 497 -5.52 -0.16 -20.60
CA PHE A 497 -6.78 0.24 -19.96
C PHE A 497 -7.63 1.22 -20.79
N ALA A 498 -7.21 1.59 -21.99
CA ALA A 498 -7.88 2.64 -22.80
C ALA A 498 -9.37 2.37 -23.03
N ALA A 499 -9.75 1.09 -23.25
CA ALA A 499 -11.14 0.71 -23.43
C ALA A 499 -11.99 0.90 -22.16
N GLU A 500 -11.40 0.76 -20.99
CA GLU A 500 -12.07 0.93 -19.70
C GLU A 500 -12.23 2.40 -19.32
N MET A 501 -11.38 3.27 -19.87
CA MET A 501 -11.30 4.70 -19.60
C MET A 501 -12.30 5.55 -20.40
N LYS A 502 -12.72 5.07 -21.55
CA LYS A 502 -13.45 5.87 -22.57
C LYS A 502 -14.84 6.36 -22.15
N LEU A 503 -15.43 5.80 -21.09
CA LEU A 503 -16.72 6.25 -20.57
C LEU A 503 -16.76 6.06 -19.05
N PRO A 504 -16.97 7.13 -18.27
CA PRO A 504 -17.31 7.00 -16.85
C PRO A 504 -18.57 6.16 -16.71
N ARG A 505 -18.50 5.06 -15.97
CA ARG A 505 -19.59 4.11 -15.74
C ARG A 505 -20.70 4.79 -15.02
N ASN A 506 -21.35 5.58 -14.95
CA ASN A 506 -22.45 6.31 -14.26
C ASN A 506 -22.50 7.81 -14.56
N PHE A 507 -21.83 8.23 -15.63
CA PHE A 507 -21.95 9.61 -16.07
C PHE A 507 -23.20 9.79 -16.93
N LYS A 508 -24.08 10.70 -16.54
CA LYS A 508 -25.13 11.19 -17.42
C LYS A 508 -24.53 12.36 -18.19
N PRO A 509 -24.49 12.31 -19.53
CA PRO A 509 -23.94 13.39 -20.35
C PRO A 509 -24.92 14.57 -20.41
N THR A 510 -25.17 15.21 -19.27
CA THR A 510 -25.98 16.42 -19.18
C THR A 510 -25.13 17.69 -19.06
N GLU A 511 -23.79 17.56 -19.07
CA GLU A 511 -22.87 18.67 -18.82
C GLU A 511 -21.83 18.78 -19.92
N GLU A 512 -21.60 19.99 -20.38
CA GLU A 512 -20.83 20.37 -21.56
C GLU A 512 -19.31 20.19 -21.45
N LYS A 513 -18.78 19.67 -20.34
CA LYS A 513 -17.35 19.42 -20.19
C LYS A 513 -17.06 17.93 -20.30
N PRO A 514 -16.19 17.49 -21.22
CA PRO A 514 -15.69 16.13 -21.21
C PRO A 514 -14.82 15.91 -19.94
N ILE A 515 -15.30 15.12 -19.02
CA ILE A 515 -14.61 14.76 -17.75
C ILE A 515 -13.27 14.02 -18.01
N ASN A 516 -13.11 13.51 -19.20
CA ASN A 516 -11.95 12.70 -19.61
C ASN A 516 -10.74 13.52 -20.12
N THR A 517 -10.64 14.80 -19.80
CA THR A 517 -9.52 15.65 -20.18
C THR A 517 -8.61 16.06 -19.03
N SER A 518 -8.78 15.46 -17.85
CA SER A 518 -7.92 15.68 -16.68
C SER A 518 -7.06 14.44 -16.39
N PRO A 519 -5.91 14.58 -15.71
CA PRO A 519 -5.08 13.47 -15.33
C PRO A 519 -5.84 12.42 -14.52
N ILE A 520 -5.56 11.14 -14.78
CA ILE A 520 -6.16 10.02 -14.05
C ILE A 520 -5.03 9.17 -13.45
N LEU A 521 -5.11 8.96 -12.15
CA LEU A 521 -4.31 8.01 -11.40
C LEU A 521 -5.15 6.77 -11.10
N SER A 522 -4.61 5.58 -11.33
CA SER A 522 -5.27 4.35 -10.91
C SER A 522 -5.37 4.30 -9.39
N HIS A 523 -6.61 4.23 -8.89
CA HIS A 523 -6.89 4.12 -7.47
C HIS A 523 -6.59 2.71 -6.97
N GLU A 524 -5.71 2.60 -5.95
CA GLU A 524 -5.42 1.34 -5.26
C GLU A 524 -5.11 0.19 -6.23
N GLN A 525 -4.17 0.43 -7.12
CA GLN A 525 -3.76 -0.54 -8.12
C GLN A 525 -3.07 -1.73 -7.46
N GLY A 526 -3.31 -2.93 -8.00
CA GLY A 526 -2.75 -4.18 -7.49
C GLY A 526 -3.67 -4.87 -6.49
N GLN A 527 -3.36 -4.84 -5.21
CA GLN A 527 -4.08 -5.53 -4.13
C GLN A 527 -3.98 -7.07 -4.21
N TRP A 528 -2.91 -7.58 -4.76
CA TRP A 528 -2.62 -9.02 -4.81
C TRP A 528 -1.94 -9.44 -3.52
N CYS A 529 -2.44 -10.51 -2.87
CA CYS A 529 -1.91 -10.95 -1.59
C CYS A 529 -0.92 -12.11 -1.72
N ALA A 530 0.12 -12.09 -0.88
CA ALA A 530 0.99 -13.23 -0.60
C ALA A 530 0.58 -13.93 0.70
N PHE A 531 1.07 -15.15 0.91
CA PHE A 531 0.90 -15.87 2.18
C PHE A 531 1.66 -15.16 3.32
N PRO A 532 1.18 -15.19 4.59
CA PRO A 532 1.82 -14.50 5.70
C PRO A 532 3.28 -14.93 5.94
N ASP A 533 4.16 -13.95 6.19
CA ASP A 533 5.51 -14.20 6.71
C ASP A 533 5.49 -14.28 8.25
N PHE A 534 5.48 -15.48 8.79
CA PHE A 534 5.48 -15.66 10.25
C PHE A 534 6.82 -15.29 10.92
N LYS A 535 7.89 -15.06 10.15
CA LYS A 535 9.18 -14.59 10.68
C LYS A 535 9.11 -13.15 11.16
N GLU A 536 8.08 -12.39 10.78
CA GLU A 536 7.90 -11.02 11.25
C GLU A 536 7.27 -10.92 12.64
N ILE A 537 6.61 -11.96 13.15
CA ILE A 537 5.92 -11.96 14.47
C ILE A 537 6.81 -11.38 15.59
N PRO A 538 8.10 -11.76 15.74
CA PRO A 538 8.96 -11.22 16.78
C PRO A 538 9.27 -9.71 16.65
N LYS A 539 9.01 -9.09 15.50
CA LYS A 539 9.25 -7.66 15.27
C LYS A 539 8.17 -6.77 15.89
N TYR A 540 6.99 -7.34 16.18
CA TYR A 540 5.87 -6.61 16.81
C TYR A 540 6.07 -6.44 18.32
N THR A 541 7.11 -5.70 18.69
CA THR A 541 7.54 -5.50 20.09
C THR A 541 6.86 -4.31 20.76
N GLY A 542 6.20 -3.46 20.00
CA GLY A 542 5.59 -2.21 20.47
C GLY A 542 4.14 -2.32 20.93
N ALA A 543 3.34 -1.28 20.66
CA ALA A 543 1.97 -1.13 21.13
C ALA A 543 1.02 -2.22 20.59
N TYR A 544 1.25 -2.69 19.37
CA TYR A 544 0.43 -3.70 18.70
C TYR A 544 1.18 -5.01 18.52
N LYS A 545 0.47 -6.13 18.67
CA LYS A 545 1.00 -7.49 18.58
C LYS A 545 0.39 -8.22 17.39
N ALA A 546 1.18 -9.06 16.71
CA ALA A 546 0.75 -9.85 15.58
C ALA A 546 -0.09 -11.08 15.98
N LYS A 547 -1.15 -10.88 16.77
CA LYS A 547 -2.00 -11.96 17.27
C LYS A 547 -2.78 -12.67 16.17
N ASN A 548 -3.14 -11.95 15.10
CA ASN A 548 -3.71 -12.50 13.88
C ASN A 548 -2.74 -13.49 13.21
N PHE A 549 -1.47 -13.13 13.04
CA PHE A 549 -0.44 -14.03 12.47
C PHE A 549 -0.22 -15.28 13.34
N GLU A 550 -0.29 -15.14 14.67
CA GLU A 550 -0.22 -16.29 15.57
C GLU A 550 -1.39 -17.26 15.35
N ILE A 551 -2.61 -16.76 15.11
CA ILE A 551 -3.78 -17.58 14.74
C ILE A 551 -3.51 -18.33 13.43
N PHE A 552 -3.05 -17.63 12.39
CA PHE A 552 -2.82 -18.24 11.08
C PHE A 552 -1.71 -19.28 11.11
N ARG A 553 -0.65 -19.04 11.88
CA ARG A 553 0.40 -20.04 12.11
C ARG A 553 -0.13 -21.27 12.84
N ASP A 554 -0.99 -21.08 13.85
CA ASP A 554 -1.63 -22.19 14.57
C ASP A 554 -2.54 -23.02 13.65
N LEU A 555 -3.31 -22.36 12.74
CA LEU A 555 -4.15 -23.07 11.75
C LEU A 555 -3.29 -23.89 10.79
N LEU A 556 -2.20 -23.34 10.30
CA LEU A 556 -1.27 -24.04 9.42
C LEU A 556 -0.64 -25.26 10.14
N ARG A 557 -0.22 -25.07 11.39
CA ARG A 557 0.32 -26.16 12.23
C ARG A 557 -0.70 -27.25 12.47
N ASN A 558 -1.94 -26.89 12.80
CA ASN A 558 -3.01 -27.86 13.07
C ASN A 558 -3.32 -28.74 11.85
N ASN A 559 -3.05 -28.23 10.65
CA ASN A 559 -3.20 -28.98 9.40
C ASN A 559 -1.90 -29.68 8.95
N GLY A 560 -0.87 -29.75 9.81
CA GLY A 560 0.39 -30.46 9.55
C GLY A 560 1.27 -29.81 8.48
N MET A 561 1.20 -28.47 8.31
CA MET A 561 1.89 -27.76 7.24
C MET A 561 2.80 -26.61 7.73
N GLU A 562 3.13 -26.54 9.02
CA GLU A 562 3.94 -25.43 9.55
C GLU A 562 5.27 -25.26 8.79
N GLU A 563 5.91 -26.36 8.40
CA GLU A 563 7.17 -26.33 7.64
C GLU A 563 7.01 -25.82 6.19
N MET A 564 5.76 -25.76 5.69
CA MET A 564 5.48 -25.24 4.37
C MET A 564 5.34 -23.71 4.31
N ALA A 565 5.30 -23.02 5.46
CA ALA A 565 5.04 -21.60 5.55
C ALA A 565 5.94 -20.76 4.63
N GLU A 566 7.26 -21.01 4.64
CA GLU A 566 8.22 -20.29 3.79
C GLU A 566 8.02 -20.60 2.30
N LYS A 567 7.77 -21.87 1.95
CA LYS A 567 7.49 -22.26 0.57
C LYS A 567 6.20 -21.60 0.06
N PHE A 568 5.19 -21.51 0.90
CA PHE A 568 3.93 -20.84 0.57
C PHE A 568 4.12 -19.33 0.39
N LEU A 569 4.88 -18.69 1.30
CA LEU A 569 5.24 -17.28 1.15
C LEU A 569 5.98 -17.04 -0.17
N MET A 570 7.02 -17.80 -0.46
CA MET A 570 7.85 -17.60 -1.66
C MET A 570 7.06 -17.87 -2.94
N SER A 571 6.27 -18.94 -3.00
CA SER A 571 5.49 -19.28 -4.20
C SER A 571 4.36 -18.28 -4.46
N SER A 572 3.61 -17.89 -3.41
CA SER A 572 2.54 -16.89 -3.55
C SER A 572 3.08 -15.49 -3.79
N GLY A 573 4.22 -15.14 -3.18
CA GLY A 573 4.89 -13.85 -3.35
C GLY A 573 5.45 -13.65 -4.76
N LYS A 574 6.04 -14.67 -5.36
CA LYS A 574 6.46 -14.63 -6.78
C LYS A 574 5.28 -14.41 -7.71
N LEU A 575 4.15 -15.09 -7.47
CA LEU A 575 2.91 -14.87 -8.22
C LEU A 575 2.35 -13.47 -8.01
N GLN A 576 2.34 -12.96 -6.77
CA GLN A 576 1.96 -11.59 -6.44
C GLN A 576 2.81 -10.59 -7.25
N SER A 577 4.12 -10.74 -7.23
CA SER A 577 5.07 -9.87 -7.96
C SER A 577 4.84 -9.91 -9.46
N LEU A 578 4.56 -11.09 -10.01
CA LEU A 578 4.20 -11.26 -11.43
C LEU A 578 2.93 -10.47 -11.77
N CYS A 579 1.90 -10.57 -10.94
CA CYS A 579 0.64 -9.82 -11.14
C CYS A 579 0.87 -8.31 -11.08
N TYR A 580 1.65 -7.81 -10.11
CA TYR A 580 2.03 -6.39 -10.02
C TYR A 580 2.80 -5.93 -11.26
N LYS A 581 3.78 -6.73 -11.72
CA LYS A 581 4.55 -6.41 -12.92
C LYS A 581 3.64 -6.15 -14.11
N TYR A 582 2.77 -7.09 -14.43
CA TYR A 582 1.92 -6.96 -15.62
C TYR A 582 0.84 -5.89 -15.48
N GLU A 583 0.34 -5.65 -14.29
CA GLU A 583 -0.64 -4.61 -14.04
C GLU A 583 -0.01 -3.21 -14.11
N ILE A 584 1.20 -3.02 -13.57
CA ILE A 584 1.98 -1.79 -13.70
C ILE A 584 2.33 -1.56 -15.18
N GLU A 585 2.87 -2.56 -15.88
CA GLU A 585 3.19 -2.46 -17.30
C GLU A 585 1.96 -2.13 -18.15
N ARG A 586 0.78 -2.70 -17.82
CA ARG A 586 -0.49 -2.38 -18.47
C ARG A 586 -0.86 -0.90 -18.29
N ASN A 587 -0.64 -0.34 -17.09
CA ASN A 587 -0.82 1.09 -16.83
C ASN A 587 0.17 1.93 -17.66
N LEU A 588 1.45 1.54 -17.70
CA LEU A 588 2.48 2.23 -18.48
C LEU A 588 2.21 2.20 -19.99
N ARG A 589 1.56 1.15 -20.49
CA ARG A 589 1.15 1.05 -21.92
C ARG A 589 -0.10 1.87 -22.24
N THR A 590 -0.89 2.28 -21.26
CA THR A 590 -2.13 3.03 -21.49
C THR A 590 -1.81 4.50 -21.80
N PRO A 591 -2.14 5.02 -22.99
CA PRO A 591 -1.67 6.33 -23.47
C PRO A 591 -2.06 7.48 -22.52
N ASP A 592 -3.33 7.61 -22.16
CA ASP A 592 -3.88 8.77 -21.46
C ASP A 592 -3.96 8.58 -19.94
N TYR A 593 -3.13 7.67 -19.38
CA TYR A 593 -2.97 7.48 -17.92
C TYR A 593 -1.80 8.30 -17.40
N SER A 594 -2.02 8.98 -16.27
CA SER A 594 -1.04 9.88 -15.67
C SER A 594 -0.25 9.23 -14.55
N GLY A 595 -0.61 7.99 -14.20
CA GLY A 595 0.07 7.22 -13.16
C GLY A 595 -0.83 6.26 -12.41
N PHE A 596 -0.28 5.76 -11.31
CA PHE A 596 -0.95 4.83 -10.44
C PHE A 596 -0.62 5.10 -8.96
N GLN A 597 -1.46 4.57 -8.08
CA GLN A 597 -1.25 4.51 -6.63
C GLN A 597 -1.45 3.06 -6.21
N LEU A 598 -0.36 2.36 -5.91
CA LEU A 598 -0.43 0.96 -5.45
C LEU A 598 -1.08 0.90 -4.07
N LEU A 599 -1.90 -0.07 -3.83
CA LEU A 599 -2.29 -0.49 -2.50
C LEU A 599 -1.74 -1.92 -2.27
N ALA A 600 -0.61 -2.03 -1.58
CA ALA A 600 0.40 -1.02 -1.39
C ALA A 600 1.80 -1.60 -1.67
N LEU A 601 2.87 -0.81 -1.60
CA LEU A 601 4.23 -1.37 -1.68
C LEU A 601 4.56 -2.22 -0.44
N ASN A 602 4.04 -1.85 0.73
CA ASN A 602 4.17 -2.56 1.99
C ASN A 602 2.84 -3.14 2.47
N ASP A 603 2.93 -4.17 3.28
CA ASP A 603 1.76 -4.83 3.85
C ASP A 603 0.90 -3.89 4.68
N TYR A 604 -0.37 -4.22 4.70
CA TYR A 604 -1.41 -3.64 5.49
C TYR A 604 -1.95 -4.72 6.46
N SER A 605 -1.15 -5.05 7.48
CA SER A 605 -1.40 -6.18 8.37
C SER A 605 -2.56 -5.97 9.37
N GLY A 606 -3.18 -4.79 9.33
CA GLY A 606 -4.37 -4.45 10.12
C GLY A 606 -5.65 -4.96 9.48
N GLN A 607 -6.16 -4.30 8.47
CA GLN A 607 -7.48 -4.48 7.87
C GLN A 607 -7.70 -5.89 7.30
N GLY A 608 -8.31 -6.78 8.08
CA GLY A 608 -8.53 -8.16 7.67
C GLY A 608 -7.26 -8.93 7.32
N THR A 609 -6.11 -8.40 7.72
CA THR A 609 -4.78 -8.90 7.35
C THR A 609 -4.58 -8.92 5.83
N ALA A 610 -4.64 -7.74 5.21
CA ALA A 610 -4.35 -7.56 3.79
C ALA A 610 -2.82 -7.55 3.56
N LEU A 611 -2.30 -8.64 3.01
CA LEU A 611 -0.87 -8.88 2.78
C LEU A 611 -0.50 -8.55 1.33
N GLU A 612 -0.72 -7.32 0.94
CA GLU A 612 -0.64 -6.84 -0.43
C GLU A 612 0.75 -6.35 -0.83
N GLY A 613 1.59 -6.02 0.14
CA GLY A 613 2.92 -5.50 -0.10
C GLY A 613 3.92 -6.57 -0.51
N VAL A 614 4.93 -6.17 -1.29
CA VAL A 614 6.16 -6.94 -1.48
C VAL A 614 7.14 -6.70 -0.33
N LEU A 615 6.87 -5.67 0.45
CA LEU A 615 7.50 -5.37 1.75
C LEU A 615 6.52 -5.68 2.88
N ASN A 616 7.04 -6.00 4.06
CA ASN A 616 6.20 -6.13 5.25
C ASN A 616 5.81 -4.75 5.82
N VAL A 617 5.02 -4.73 6.90
CA VAL A 617 4.56 -3.49 7.53
C VAL A 617 5.71 -2.62 8.11
N PHE A 618 6.90 -3.21 8.31
CA PHE A 618 8.11 -2.51 8.76
C PHE A 618 8.97 -2.00 7.60
N TRP A 619 8.50 -2.13 6.35
CA TRP A 619 9.22 -1.79 5.12
C TRP A 619 10.40 -2.70 4.81
N ASP A 620 10.48 -3.90 5.41
CA ASP A 620 11.49 -4.90 5.08
C ASP A 620 11.03 -5.78 3.91
N ASN A 621 11.98 -6.15 3.05
CA ASN A 621 11.73 -7.06 1.93
C ASN A 621 11.37 -8.47 2.42
N LYS A 622 10.31 -9.08 1.86
CA LYS A 622 9.86 -10.44 2.18
C LYS A 622 10.64 -11.55 1.47
N GLY A 623 11.57 -11.20 0.57
CA GLY A 623 12.57 -12.11 0.01
C GLY A 623 12.24 -12.73 -1.35
N TYR A 624 11.07 -12.53 -1.93
CA TYR A 624 10.67 -13.14 -3.22
C TYR A 624 10.83 -12.22 -4.44
N ILE A 625 11.10 -10.93 -4.24
CA ILE A 625 11.51 -9.98 -5.27
C ILE A 625 12.45 -8.92 -4.68
N THR A 626 13.48 -8.56 -5.40
CA THR A 626 14.41 -7.50 -5.01
C THR A 626 14.01 -6.14 -5.58
N ALA A 627 14.51 -5.05 -4.99
CA ALA A 627 14.27 -3.71 -5.51
C ALA A 627 14.78 -3.51 -6.95
N PRO A 628 15.97 -4.02 -7.35
CA PRO A 628 16.39 -3.97 -8.76
C PRO A 628 15.44 -4.69 -9.72
N GLU A 629 14.95 -5.89 -9.36
CA GLU A 629 13.96 -6.62 -10.18
C GLU A 629 12.64 -5.86 -10.29
N TRP A 630 12.16 -5.29 -9.19
CA TRP A 630 10.97 -4.44 -9.19
C TRP A 630 11.13 -3.21 -10.07
N LYS A 631 12.31 -2.56 -10.07
CA LYS A 631 12.61 -1.40 -10.92
C LYS A 631 12.66 -1.71 -12.41
N GLU A 632 12.75 -2.96 -12.82
CA GLU A 632 12.66 -3.31 -14.24
C GLU A 632 11.32 -2.88 -14.86
N PHE A 633 10.24 -2.84 -14.08
CA PHE A 633 8.90 -2.45 -14.53
C PHE A 633 8.29 -1.26 -13.75
N CYS A 634 8.96 -0.76 -12.72
CA CYS A 634 8.50 0.37 -11.92
C CYS A 634 9.65 1.37 -11.71
N SER A 635 9.99 2.13 -12.75
CA SER A 635 11.02 3.15 -12.71
C SER A 635 10.69 4.30 -13.65
N GLU A 636 11.58 5.28 -13.73
CA GLU A 636 11.44 6.43 -14.61
C GLU A 636 11.65 6.10 -16.11
N ILE A 637 12.32 4.99 -16.42
CA ILE A 637 12.49 4.51 -17.81
C ILE A 637 12.17 3.03 -17.81
N VAL A 638 11.20 2.60 -18.62
CA VAL A 638 10.77 1.21 -18.68
C VAL A 638 10.61 0.73 -20.12
N PRO A 639 11.39 -0.27 -20.54
CA PRO A 639 11.08 -1.06 -21.73
C PRO A 639 9.83 -1.91 -21.50
N LEU A 640 8.93 -1.96 -22.47
CA LEU A 640 7.64 -2.65 -22.41
C LEU A 640 7.50 -3.56 -23.63
N ALA A 641 7.06 -4.81 -23.41
CA ALA A 641 6.83 -5.77 -24.47
C ALA A 641 5.34 -6.10 -24.62
N ARG A 642 4.85 -6.17 -25.86
CA ARG A 642 3.46 -6.55 -26.16
C ARG A 642 3.40 -8.01 -26.62
N PHE A 643 3.32 -8.92 -25.64
CA PHE A 643 3.16 -10.34 -25.90
C PHE A 643 1.70 -10.69 -26.20
N PRO A 644 1.38 -11.27 -27.37
CA PRO A 644 0.01 -11.71 -27.68
C PRO A 644 -0.40 -12.94 -26.87
N LYS A 645 0.56 -13.74 -26.39
CA LYS A 645 0.43 -14.92 -25.52
C LYS A 645 1.80 -15.26 -24.94
N PHE A 646 1.84 -16.06 -23.89
CA PHE A 646 3.11 -16.50 -23.28
C PHE A 646 3.43 -17.98 -23.50
N VAL A 647 2.51 -18.73 -24.11
CA VAL A 647 2.75 -20.13 -24.48
C VAL A 647 2.59 -20.27 -25.99
N PHE A 648 3.61 -20.81 -26.64
CA PHE A 648 3.71 -20.97 -28.09
C PHE A 648 3.93 -22.43 -28.49
N SER A 649 3.45 -22.80 -29.70
CA SER A 649 3.94 -23.99 -30.41
C SER A 649 5.26 -23.65 -31.10
N ASN A 650 6.12 -24.64 -31.28
CA ASN A 650 7.30 -24.44 -32.14
C ASN A 650 6.96 -24.19 -33.61
N SER A 651 5.73 -24.43 -34.05
CA SER A 651 5.24 -24.02 -35.38
C SER A 651 4.91 -22.53 -35.50
N ASP A 652 4.83 -21.81 -34.34
CA ASP A 652 4.58 -20.39 -34.32
C ASP A 652 5.84 -19.58 -34.70
N THR A 653 5.62 -18.31 -35.04
CA THR A 653 6.65 -17.28 -35.06
C THR A 653 6.36 -16.29 -33.93
N LEU A 654 7.33 -16.08 -33.07
CA LEU A 654 7.26 -15.01 -32.07
C LEU A 654 7.34 -13.66 -32.76
N SER A 655 6.41 -12.75 -32.47
CA SER A 655 6.45 -11.36 -32.93
C SER A 655 5.98 -10.47 -31.79
N VAL A 656 6.92 -9.72 -31.23
CA VAL A 656 6.68 -8.92 -30.00
C VAL A 656 7.16 -7.49 -30.21
N PRO A 657 6.25 -6.52 -30.34
CA PRO A 657 6.60 -5.10 -30.31
C PRO A 657 7.20 -4.69 -28.97
N ILE A 658 8.24 -3.85 -29.02
CA ILE A 658 8.87 -3.24 -27.84
C ILE A 658 8.61 -1.74 -27.87
N GLU A 659 8.11 -1.23 -26.78
CA GLU A 659 7.89 0.20 -26.52
C GLU A 659 8.80 0.67 -25.38
N ILE A 660 9.04 1.97 -25.32
CA ILE A 660 9.74 2.61 -24.19
C ILE A 660 8.82 3.67 -23.55
N MET A 661 8.70 3.62 -22.24
CA MET A 661 8.20 4.71 -21.43
C MET A 661 9.38 5.50 -20.89
N ASN A 662 9.40 6.81 -21.11
CA ASN A 662 10.39 7.74 -20.56
C ASN A 662 9.71 8.80 -19.70
N ALA A 663 9.85 8.71 -18.38
CA ALA A 663 9.44 9.71 -17.41
C ALA A 663 10.65 10.28 -16.63
N SER A 664 11.85 10.20 -17.20
CA SER A 664 13.07 10.72 -16.60
C SER A 664 13.16 12.25 -16.66
N ALA A 665 14.29 12.79 -16.24
CA ALA A 665 14.51 14.23 -16.21
C ALA A 665 14.53 14.91 -17.60
N GLY A 666 14.69 14.15 -18.69
CA GLY A 666 14.78 14.70 -20.05
C GLY A 666 14.72 13.66 -21.15
N THR A 667 15.00 14.12 -22.37
CA THR A 667 15.11 13.27 -23.55
C THR A 667 16.29 12.28 -23.43
N ILE A 668 16.10 11.04 -23.81
CA ILE A 668 17.15 10.06 -23.95
C ILE A 668 17.72 10.22 -25.37
N GLU A 669 18.90 10.79 -25.50
CA GLU A 669 19.51 11.05 -26.78
C GLU A 669 20.18 9.79 -27.36
N ASN A 670 20.08 9.60 -28.68
CA ASN A 670 20.73 8.51 -29.41
C ASN A 670 20.50 7.13 -28.79
N ALA A 671 19.28 6.85 -28.36
CA ALA A 671 18.95 5.60 -27.71
C ALA A 671 19.18 4.39 -28.63
N VAL A 672 19.63 3.30 -28.03
CA VAL A 672 19.84 2.01 -28.69
C VAL A 672 19.07 0.96 -27.90
N LEU A 673 18.23 0.19 -28.58
CA LEU A 673 17.57 -0.98 -28.03
C LEU A 673 18.45 -2.21 -28.24
N ARG A 674 18.84 -2.87 -27.17
CA ARG A 674 19.39 -4.24 -27.18
C ARG A 674 18.32 -5.21 -26.75
N TYR A 675 18.21 -6.32 -27.46
CA TYR A 675 17.38 -7.41 -26.97
C TYR A 675 17.99 -8.77 -27.28
N ASP A 676 17.73 -9.71 -26.40
CA ASP A 676 18.10 -11.09 -26.59
C ASP A 676 17.03 -12.05 -26.09
N ILE A 677 17.06 -13.28 -26.60
CA ILE A 677 16.24 -14.38 -26.14
C ILE A 677 17.17 -15.52 -25.76
N THR A 678 17.07 -15.97 -24.50
CA THR A 678 17.90 -17.04 -23.93
C THR A 678 17.04 -18.11 -23.27
N ASP A 679 17.59 -19.32 -23.16
CA ASP A 679 17.08 -20.36 -22.26
C ASP A 679 17.82 -20.37 -20.92
N ALA A 680 17.40 -21.26 -20.01
CA ALA A 680 18.00 -21.40 -18.70
C ALA A 680 19.49 -21.83 -18.72
N SER A 681 19.99 -22.39 -19.82
CA SER A 681 21.41 -22.73 -20.01
C SER A 681 22.26 -21.53 -20.45
N GLY A 682 21.63 -20.40 -20.80
CA GLY A 682 22.28 -19.23 -21.39
C GLY A 682 22.52 -19.33 -22.90
N LYS A 683 21.91 -20.31 -23.58
CA LYS A 683 21.95 -20.37 -25.05
C LYS A 683 21.11 -19.26 -25.64
N TYR A 684 21.69 -18.51 -26.60
CA TYR A 684 21.00 -17.48 -27.33
C TYR A 684 20.22 -18.08 -28.52
N TYR A 685 18.95 -17.67 -28.67
CA TYR A 685 18.09 -17.92 -29.80
C TYR A 685 17.96 -16.69 -30.69
N CYS A 686 18.09 -15.51 -30.11
CA CYS A 686 18.14 -14.21 -30.77
C CYS A 686 19.03 -13.27 -29.98
N LYS A 687 19.77 -12.38 -30.64
CA LYS A 687 20.50 -11.28 -30.04
C LYS A 687 20.68 -10.17 -31.04
N GLU A 688 20.12 -9.01 -30.78
CA GLU A 688 20.18 -7.87 -31.71
C GLU A 688 20.39 -6.55 -30.98
N GLU A 689 20.91 -5.57 -31.70
CA GLU A 689 21.05 -4.20 -31.29
C GLU A 689 20.51 -3.29 -32.39
N LYS A 690 19.63 -2.35 -32.04
CA LYS A 690 18.99 -1.45 -33.03
C LYS A 690 19.01 -0.01 -32.53
N PRO A 691 19.42 0.96 -33.40
CA PRO A 691 19.27 2.37 -33.05
C PRO A 691 17.78 2.73 -32.99
N VAL A 692 17.38 3.45 -31.99
CA VAL A 692 16.01 3.96 -31.77
C VAL A 692 15.96 5.45 -32.09
N GLY A 693 17.08 6.19 -31.85
CA GLY A 693 17.13 7.63 -31.93
C GLY A 693 16.77 8.28 -30.59
N ASP A 694 16.29 9.50 -30.64
CA ASP A 694 15.95 10.27 -29.45
C ASP A 694 14.57 9.86 -28.93
N ILE A 695 14.49 9.61 -27.61
CA ILE A 695 13.24 9.26 -26.93
C ILE A 695 12.87 10.41 -25.99
N ALA A 696 11.91 11.22 -26.40
CA ALA A 696 11.39 12.32 -25.58
C ALA A 696 10.69 11.79 -24.30
N ILE A 697 10.43 12.67 -23.35
CA ILE A 697 9.57 12.34 -22.20
C ILE A 697 8.18 11.96 -22.74
N GLY A 698 7.63 10.86 -22.29
CA GLY A 698 6.33 10.35 -22.71
C GLY A 698 6.26 8.82 -22.74
N LYS A 699 5.13 8.31 -23.22
CA LYS A 699 4.80 6.89 -23.30
C LYS A 699 4.69 6.42 -24.76
N ASN A 700 4.65 5.08 -24.94
CA ASN A 700 4.37 4.39 -26.20
C ASN A 700 5.37 4.71 -27.33
N HIS A 701 6.63 5.05 -26.99
CA HIS A 701 7.68 5.21 -27.99
C HIS A 701 8.04 3.85 -28.59
N GLN A 702 7.74 3.66 -29.86
CA GLN A 702 8.04 2.41 -30.57
C GLN A 702 9.55 2.25 -30.76
N ALA A 703 10.13 1.20 -30.18
CA ALA A 703 11.57 0.94 -30.23
C ALA A 703 11.96 -0.17 -31.23
N GLY A 704 11.06 -1.08 -31.52
CA GLY A 704 11.31 -2.17 -32.45
C GLY A 704 10.32 -3.32 -32.32
N VAL A 705 10.55 -4.37 -33.13
CA VAL A 705 9.79 -5.62 -33.05
C VAL A 705 10.78 -6.78 -32.98
N VAL A 706 10.61 -7.65 -32.02
CA VAL A 706 11.35 -8.91 -31.89
C VAL A 706 10.63 -9.96 -32.72
N ASN A 707 11.31 -10.52 -33.71
CA ASN A 707 10.77 -11.60 -34.53
C ASN A 707 11.68 -12.82 -34.44
N LEU A 708 11.12 -13.98 -34.06
CA LEU A 708 11.85 -15.24 -33.95
C LEU A 708 10.99 -16.41 -34.44
N PRO A 709 11.33 -17.11 -35.55
CA PRO A 709 10.75 -18.41 -35.88
C PRO A 709 11.11 -19.44 -34.80
N LEU A 710 10.11 -20.14 -34.26
CA LEU A 710 10.31 -21.06 -33.13
C LEU A 710 10.56 -22.51 -33.56
N ALA A 711 10.58 -22.80 -34.89
CA ALA A 711 10.69 -24.16 -35.43
C ALA A 711 11.98 -24.94 -35.00
N GLY A 712 13.03 -24.22 -34.61
CA GLY A 712 14.28 -24.85 -34.11
C GLY A 712 14.23 -25.34 -32.65
N ILE A 713 13.08 -25.20 -31.95
CA ILE A 713 12.92 -25.59 -30.55
C ILE A 713 12.20 -26.94 -30.51
N GLU A 714 12.99 -28.01 -30.32
CA GLU A 714 12.49 -29.40 -30.42
C GLU A 714 12.00 -29.97 -29.09
N ASN A 715 12.34 -29.32 -27.96
CA ASN A 715 11.95 -29.76 -26.61
C ASN A 715 11.14 -28.66 -25.91
N PRO A 716 10.26 -29.03 -24.95
CA PRO A 716 9.58 -28.06 -24.11
C PRO A 716 10.60 -27.12 -23.42
N THR A 717 10.55 -25.84 -23.72
CA THR A 717 11.58 -24.88 -23.30
C THR A 717 10.98 -23.61 -22.71
N LYS A 718 11.46 -23.19 -21.54
CA LYS A 718 11.24 -21.84 -21.03
C LYS A 718 12.31 -20.90 -21.62
N LEU A 719 11.87 -19.81 -22.18
CA LEU A 719 12.69 -18.76 -22.76
C LEU A 719 12.48 -17.43 -22.05
N THR A 720 13.50 -16.60 -22.03
CA THR A 720 13.46 -15.25 -21.51
C THR A 720 13.80 -14.26 -22.60
N LEU A 721 12.89 -13.34 -22.91
CA LEU A 721 13.17 -12.14 -23.70
C LEU A 721 13.65 -11.05 -22.73
N THR A 722 14.84 -10.51 -22.99
CA THR A 722 15.37 -9.32 -22.31
C THR A 722 15.38 -8.16 -23.29
N ALA A 723 14.91 -6.98 -22.86
CA ALA A 723 15.03 -5.72 -23.60
C ALA A 723 15.73 -4.67 -22.73
N GLU A 724 16.76 -4.02 -23.27
CA GLU A 724 17.65 -3.11 -22.55
C GLU A 724 17.90 -1.82 -23.34
N LEU A 725 17.86 -0.69 -22.64
CA LEU A 725 18.52 0.55 -23.04
C LEU A 725 19.83 0.64 -22.25
N PRO A 726 21.00 0.40 -22.88
CA PRO A 726 22.26 0.21 -22.16
C PRO A 726 22.60 1.33 -21.18
N GLY A 727 22.86 0.95 -19.91
CA GLY A 727 23.20 1.89 -18.84
C GLY A 727 22.02 2.74 -18.36
N LYS A 728 20.79 2.48 -18.81
CA LYS A 728 19.60 3.24 -18.41
C LYS A 728 18.50 2.38 -17.84
N ALA A 729 18.02 1.37 -18.57
CA ALA A 729 16.91 0.53 -18.13
C ALA A 729 16.97 -0.84 -18.77
N LYS A 730 16.42 -1.83 -18.07
CA LYS A 730 16.28 -3.21 -18.56
C LYS A 730 14.95 -3.77 -18.08
N ASN A 731 14.32 -4.64 -18.85
CA ASN A 731 13.17 -5.44 -18.45
C ASN A 731 13.21 -6.80 -19.13
N HIS A 732 12.52 -7.79 -18.56
CA HIS A 732 12.48 -9.14 -19.12
C HIS A 732 11.12 -9.80 -18.97
N TRP A 733 10.84 -10.78 -19.84
CA TRP A 733 9.59 -11.56 -19.86
C TRP A 733 9.89 -13.01 -20.14
N GLU A 734 9.33 -13.92 -19.38
CA GLU A 734 9.40 -15.35 -19.59
C GLU A 734 8.25 -15.82 -20.48
N PHE A 735 8.52 -16.77 -21.38
CA PHE A 735 7.54 -17.43 -22.20
C PHE A 735 7.96 -18.87 -22.49
N TRP A 736 7.01 -19.69 -22.92
CA TRP A 736 7.23 -21.14 -23.11
C TRP A 736 6.97 -21.53 -24.53
N VAL A 737 7.81 -22.42 -25.06
CA VAL A 737 7.68 -23.00 -26.37
C VAL A 737 7.60 -24.52 -26.25
N TYR A 738 6.58 -25.08 -26.85
CA TYR A 738 6.34 -26.51 -26.86
C TYR A 738 6.40 -27.06 -28.29
N PRO A 739 7.04 -28.22 -28.51
CA PRO A 739 6.98 -28.88 -29.80
C PRO A 739 5.55 -29.30 -30.09
N ASP A 740 5.21 -29.36 -31.38
CA ASP A 740 3.93 -29.92 -31.80
C ASP A 740 3.98 -31.45 -31.64
N GLU A 741 3.42 -31.93 -30.56
CA GLU A 741 3.42 -33.34 -30.16
C GLU A 741 2.02 -33.96 -30.24
N LYS A 742 1.97 -35.27 -30.49
CA LYS A 742 0.72 -36.01 -30.46
C LYS A 742 0.22 -36.22 -29.03
N ILE A 743 -1.08 -36.35 -28.89
CA ILE A 743 -1.72 -36.75 -27.64
C ILE A 743 -1.33 -38.20 -27.35
N SER A 744 -0.62 -38.42 -26.25
CA SER A 744 -0.26 -39.76 -25.79
C SER A 744 -1.51 -40.54 -25.33
N MET A 745 -1.59 -41.80 -25.74
CA MET A 745 -2.59 -42.71 -25.27
C MET A 745 -1.99 -43.58 -24.18
N PRO A 746 -2.78 -43.98 -23.14
CA PRO A 746 -2.29 -44.93 -22.15
C PRO A 746 -1.97 -46.26 -22.89
N GLY A 747 -0.81 -46.82 -22.59
CA GLY A 747 -0.46 -48.16 -23.06
C GLY A 747 -1.30 -49.25 -22.34
N ASP A 748 -1.17 -50.52 -22.78
CA ASP A 748 -1.90 -51.63 -22.17
C ASP A 748 -1.64 -51.83 -20.68
N ASN A 749 -0.58 -51.23 -20.13
CA ASN A 749 -0.15 -51.32 -18.73
C ASN A 749 -0.73 -50.21 -17.82
N ILE A 750 -1.46 -49.24 -18.37
CA ILE A 750 -2.11 -48.16 -17.59
C ILE A 750 -3.59 -48.16 -17.92
N TYR A 751 -4.44 -48.42 -16.92
CA TYR A 751 -5.87 -48.19 -17.04
C TYR A 751 -6.21 -46.75 -16.68
N MET A 752 -6.77 -46.01 -17.61
CA MET A 752 -7.18 -44.65 -17.44
C MET A 752 -8.69 -44.52 -17.27
N THR A 753 -9.14 -43.80 -16.26
CA THR A 753 -10.55 -43.61 -15.90
C THR A 753 -10.75 -42.22 -15.23
N ASP A 754 -12.02 -41.84 -15.01
CA ASP A 754 -12.34 -40.54 -14.30
C ASP A 754 -12.83 -40.76 -12.85
N SER A 755 -12.85 -42.03 -12.40
CA SER A 755 -13.30 -42.38 -11.06
C SER A 755 -12.69 -43.72 -10.63
N LEU A 756 -12.80 -44.09 -9.34
CA LEU A 756 -12.40 -45.41 -8.87
C LEU A 756 -13.52 -46.45 -9.18
N ASP A 757 -13.63 -46.77 -10.45
CA ASP A 757 -14.62 -47.79 -10.91
C ASP A 757 -14.20 -49.22 -10.60
N SER A 758 -15.09 -50.18 -10.89
CA SER A 758 -14.86 -51.61 -10.61
C SER A 758 -13.66 -52.19 -11.37
N LYS A 759 -13.41 -51.71 -12.60
CA LYS A 759 -12.27 -52.14 -13.40
C LYS A 759 -10.95 -51.55 -12.87
N ALA A 760 -10.93 -50.30 -12.39
CA ALA A 760 -9.79 -49.72 -11.69
C ALA A 760 -9.42 -50.55 -10.46
N ILE A 761 -10.41 -50.95 -9.66
CA ILE A 761 -10.19 -51.80 -8.47
C ILE A 761 -9.60 -53.16 -8.90
N GLU A 762 -10.07 -53.74 -9.98
CA GLU A 762 -9.57 -55.03 -10.48
C GLU A 762 -8.11 -54.92 -10.95
N VAL A 763 -7.80 -53.88 -11.74
CA VAL A 763 -6.43 -53.60 -12.21
C VAL A 763 -5.46 -53.40 -11.03
N LEU A 764 -5.88 -52.65 -10.01
CA LEU A 764 -5.06 -52.43 -8.80
C LEU A 764 -4.82 -53.71 -8.02
N LYS A 765 -5.84 -54.57 -7.87
CA LYS A 765 -5.69 -55.87 -7.21
C LYS A 765 -4.72 -56.83 -7.95
N GLN A 766 -4.57 -56.62 -9.26
CA GLN A 766 -3.63 -57.41 -10.07
C GLN A 766 -2.22 -56.78 -10.09
N GLY A 767 -1.96 -55.75 -9.30
CA GLY A 767 -0.68 -55.04 -9.26
C GLY A 767 -0.45 -54.06 -10.42
N GLY A 768 -1.49 -53.76 -11.19
CA GLY A 768 -1.45 -52.85 -12.35
C GLY A 768 -1.40 -51.36 -11.96
N LYS A 769 -1.34 -50.49 -12.99
CA LYS A 769 -1.28 -49.06 -12.86
C LYS A 769 -2.60 -48.42 -13.27
N VAL A 770 -3.11 -47.50 -12.48
CA VAL A 770 -4.34 -46.73 -12.73
C VAL A 770 -4.06 -45.25 -12.72
N LEU A 771 -4.52 -44.54 -13.76
CA LEU A 771 -4.56 -43.08 -13.83
C LEU A 771 -6.02 -42.64 -13.71
N ILE A 772 -6.31 -41.85 -12.63
CA ILE A 772 -7.63 -41.20 -12.48
C ILE A 772 -7.53 -39.72 -12.84
N THR A 773 -8.28 -39.31 -13.85
CA THR A 773 -8.42 -37.91 -14.29
C THR A 773 -9.74 -37.37 -13.75
N ALA A 774 -9.70 -36.85 -12.54
CA ALA A 774 -10.86 -36.51 -11.71
C ALA A 774 -11.32 -35.03 -11.79
N ALA A 775 -10.90 -34.30 -12.82
CA ALA A 775 -11.24 -32.87 -12.96
C ALA A 775 -12.77 -32.65 -13.04
N GLY A 776 -13.31 -31.91 -12.09
CA GLY A 776 -14.75 -31.64 -11.99
C GLY A 776 -15.58 -32.78 -11.36
N LYS A 777 -14.94 -33.83 -10.87
CA LYS A 777 -15.60 -35.02 -10.29
C LYS A 777 -15.47 -35.12 -8.77
N VAL A 778 -14.48 -34.43 -8.18
CA VAL A 778 -14.18 -34.52 -6.76
C VAL A 778 -15.15 -33.67 -5.96
N THR A 779 -15.71 -34.25 -4.88
CA THR A 779 -16.59 -33.58 -3.92
C THR A 779 -15.85 -33.13 -2.68
N LEU A 780 -14.81 -33.84 -2.24
CA LEU A 780 -13.98 -33.49 -1.10
C LEU A 780 -12.97 -32.40 -1.50
N GLY A 781 -13.34 -31.12 -1.31
CA GLY A 781 -12.60 -29.95 -1.76
C GLY A 781 -13.36 -29.09 -2.77
N SER A 782 -14.60 -29.46 -3.15
CA SER A 782 -15.44 -28.72 -4.09
C SER A 782 -15.88 -27.35 -3.57
N ASP A 783 -15.73 -27.09 -2.27
CA ASP A 783 -15.98 -25.81 -1.61
C ASP A 783 -14.83 -24.79 -1.80
N VAL A 784 -13.68 -25.23 -2.33
CA VAL A 784 -12.54 -24.36 -2.66
C VAL A 784 -12.57 -24.02 -4.15
N VAL A 785 -12.71 -22.76 -4.48
CA VAL A 785 -12.61 -22.30 -5.86
C VAL A 785 -11.13 -22.18 -6.22
N GLN A 786 -10.68 -23.02 -7.17
CA GLN A 786 -9.33 -22.93 -7.72
C GLN A 786 -9.24 -21.78 -8.71
N HIS A 787 -8.22 -20.95 -8.55
CA HIS A 787 -7.92 -19.81 -9.39
C HIS A 787 -6.43 -19.70 -9.65
N TYR A 788 -6.04 -19.19 -10.82
CA TYR A 788 -4.64 -18.88 -11.11
C TYR A 788 -4.19 -17.63 -10.34
N LEU A 789 -5.00 -16.56 -10.40
CA LEU A 789 -4.68 -15.30 -9.73
C LEU A 789 -4.71 -15.47 -8.21
N PRO A 790 -3.84 -14.78 -7.48
CA PRO A 790 -3.81 -14.84 -6.02
C PRO A 790 -5.06 -14.21 -5.40
N VAL A 791 -5.22 -14.37 -4.10
CA VAL A 791 -6.23 -13.67 -3.32
C VAL A 791 -6.11 -12.17 -3.59
N PHE A 792 -7.25 -11.55 -3.91
CA PHE A 792 -7.37 -10.12 -4.13
C PHE A 792 -7.73 -9.43 -2.82
N TRP A 793 -6.93 -8.44 -2.42
CA TRP A 793 -7.06 -7.65 -1.21
C TRP A 793 -7.03 -8.53 0.06
N ASN A 794 -8.19 -8.83 0.66
CA ASN A 794 -8.26 -9.81 1.73
C ASN A 794 -9.57 -10.58 1.67
N THR A 795 -9.50 -11.87 1.98
CA THR A 795 -10.68 -12.74 1.92
C THR A 795 -11.66 -12.50 3.06
N SER A 796 -11.23 -11.94 4.19
CA SER A 796 -12.11 -11.68 5.33
C SER A 796 -13.17 -10.61 5.03
N TRP A 797 -12.85 -9.59 4.22
CA TRP A 797 -13.82 -8.59 3.76
C TRP A 797 -14.91 -9.19 2.88
N PHE A 798 -14.54 -10.15 2.05
CA PHE A 798 -15.48 -10.88 1.20
C PHE A 798 -16.07 -12.09 1.89
N LYS A 799 -15.92 -12.22 3.20
CA LYS A 799 -16.40 -13.36 4.00
C LYS A 799 -15.91 -14.70 3.46
N MET A 800 -14.65 -14.75 3.05
CA MET A 800 -14.06 -15.92 2.41
C MET A 800 -14.79 -16.37 1.15
N ARG A 801 -15.38 -15.46 0.41
CA ARG A 801 -16.17 -15.75 -0.78
C ARG A 801 -15.56 -15.24 -2.07
N PRO A 802 -15.42 -16.13 -2.99
CA PRO A 802 -15.26 -17.57 -2.79
C PRO A 802 -13.96 -17.82 -2.02
N PRO A 803 -13.88 -18.80 -1.13
CA PRO A 803 -12.60 -19.22 -0.59
C PRO A 803 -11.79 -19.78 -1.75
N HIS A 804 -10.76 -19.05 -2.17
CA HIS A 804 -9.93 -19.44 -3.29
C HIS A 804 -8.44 -19.42 -2.92
N THR A 805 -7.63 -20.03 -3.80
CA THR A 805 -6.22 -20.24 -3.57
C THR A 805 -5.40 -18.98 -3.82
N THR A 806 -4.24 -18.88 -3.17
CA THR A 806 -3.28 -17.79 -3.36
C THR A 806 -1.96 -18.29 -3.94
N GLY A 807 -2.03 -18.89 -5.13
CA GLY A 807 -0.90 -19.52 -5.80
C GLY A 807 -0.81 -21.02 -5.54
N THR A 808 0.23 -21.63 -6.10
CA THR A 808 0.46 -23.07 -6.00
C THR A 808 1.96 -23.33 -5.83
N TYR A 809 2.32 -24.09 -4.79
CA TYR A 809 3.66 -24.63 -4.65
C TYR A 809 3.81 -25.89 -5.51
N ILE A 810 4.94 -26.03 -6.19
CA ILE A 810 5.27 -27.15 -7.06
C ILE A 810 6.59 -27.72 -6.60
N ASP A 811 6.61 -29.04 -6.28
CA ASP A 811 7.83 -29.75 -5.94
C ASP A 811 8.61 -30.07 -7.21
N THR A 812 9.52 -29.23 -7.61
CA THR A 812 10.37 -29.40 -8.80
C THR A 812 11.32 -30.60 -8.71
N ASN A 813 11.52 -31.18 -7.53
CA ASN A 813 12.31 -32.42 -7.36
C ASN A 813 11.53 -33.66 -7.70
N HIS A 814 10.20 -33.57 -7.80
CA HIS A 814 9.36 -34.72 -8.16
C HIS A 814 9.71 -35.22 -9.56
N PRO A 815 9.86 -36.54 -9.76
CA PRO A 815 10.32 -37.13 -11.03
C PRO A 815 9.47 -36.75 -12.25
N LEU A 816 8.19 -36.47 -12.07
CA LEU A 816 7.28 -35.99 -13.12
C LEU A 816 7.87 -34.77 -13.86
N PHE A 817 8.54 -33.86 -13.12
CA PHE A 817 9.03 -32.60 -13.67
C PHE A 817 10.45 -32.72 -14.24
N LYS A 818 11.17 -33.77 -13.91
CA LYS A 818 12.51 -34.01 -14.45
C LYS A 818 12.43 -34.32 -15.94
N ASN A 819 12.83 -33.37 -16.79
CA ASN A 819 12.88 -33.51 -18.25
C ASN A 819 11.53 -33.64 -18.98
N ASN A 820 10.40 -33.71 -18.24
CA ASN A 820 9.09 -33.95 -18.85
C ASN A 820 8.20 -32.71 -18.92
N PHE A 821 8.35 -31.76 -17.97
CA PHE A 821 7.53 -30.57 -17.92
C PHE A 821 8.35 -29.39 -17.33
N PRO A 822 8.63 -28.32 -18.11
CA PRO A 822 9.42 -27.20 -17.61
C PRO A 822 8.59 -26.41 -16.58
N THR A 823 9.05 -26.37 -15.34
CA THR A 823 8.36 -25.67 -14.25
C THR A 823 9.35 -25.07 -13.25
N ASP A 824 8.91 -24.03 -12.58
CA ASP A 824 9.53 -23.48 -11.37
C ASP A 824 8.80 -24.01 -10.12
N ASP A 825 9.27 -23.67 -8.94
CA ASP A 825 8.67 -24.07 -7.65
C ASP A 825 7.37 -23.30 -7.30
N TRP A 826 6.83 -22.57 -8.26
CA TRP A 826 5.62 -21.76 -8.14
C TRP A 826 4.84 -21.72 -9.46
N SER A 827 3.58 -21.33 -9.38
CA SER A 827 2.67 -21.24 -10.53
C SER A 827 2.95 -19.99 -11.37
N ASN A 828 3.95 -20.05 -12.25
CA ASN A 828 4.21 -19.06 -13.29
C ASN A 828 3.15 -19.09 -14.42
N LEU A 829 3.31 -18.27 -15.47
CA LEU A 829 2.34 -18.16 -16.57
C LEU A 829 2.08 -19.45 -17.34
N ASN A 830 3.00 -20.39 -17.30
CA ASN A 830 2.81 -21.71 -17.91
C ASN A 830 1.66 -22.50 -17.26
N TRP A 831 1.38 -22.24 -15.99
CA TRP A 831 0.35 -22.95 -15.21
C TRP A 831 -1.05 -22.32 -15.34
N TRP A 832 -1.18 -21.16 -15.97
CA TRP A 832 -2.45 -20.43 -16.00
C TRP A 832 -3.62 -21.27 -16.50
N GLU A 833 -3.45 -21.97 -17.62
CA GLU A 833 -4.50 -22.76 -18.25
C GLU A 833 -4.86 -23.98 -17.40
N LEU A 834 -3.86 -24.69 -16.87
CA LEU A 834 -4.07 -25.86 -16.01
C LEU A 834 -4.81 -25.48 -14.73
N LEU A 835 -4.38 -24.41 -14.03
CA LEU A 835 -4.95 -24.03 -12.75
C LEU A 835 -6.37 -23.47 -12.85
N ASN A 836 -6.69 -22.73 -13.91
CA ASN A 836 -8.05 -22.21 -14.11
C ASN A 836 -9.06 -23.28 -14.55
N ARG A 837 -8.59 -24.48 -14.92
CA ARG A 837 -9.42 -25.64 -15.29
C ARG A 837 -9.26 -26.81 -14.32
N ALA A 838 -8.51 -26.64 -13.27
CA ALA A 838 -8.33 -27.65 -12.24
C ALA A 838 -9.40 -27.51 -11.16
N GLN A 839 -9.51 -28.56 -10.38
CA GLN A 839 -10.19 -28.61 -9.11
C GLN A 839 -9.16 -28.94 -8.02
N VAL A 840 -9.39 -28.57 -6.77
CA VAL A 840 -8.55 -29.02 -5.66
C VAL A 840 -9.16 -30.21 -4.95
N MET A 841 -8.30 -31.05 -4.39
CA MET A 841 -8.65 -32.07 -3.41
C MET A 841 -8.31 -31.55 -2.01
N ASN A 842 -9.21 -31.71 -1.05
CA ASN A 842 -8.89 -31.52 0.36
C ASN A 842 -8.29 -32.83 0.90
N LEU A 843 -7.03 -32.76 1.30
CA LEU A 843 -6.23 -33.91 1.71
C LEU A 843 -6.35 -34.23 3.20
N LEU A 844 -7.44 -33.87 3.86
CA LEU A 844 -7.63 -34.04 5.30
C LEU A 844 -7.59 -35.50 5.79
N GLU A 845 -7.91 -36.46 4.92
CA GLU A 845 -7.91 -37.89 5.24
C GLU A 845 -6.56 -38.56 4.96
N LEU A 846 -5.61 -37.85 4.36
CA LEU A 846 -4.27 -38.36 4.13
C LEU A 846 -3.37 -38.14 5.36
N PRO A 847 -2.27 -38.91 5.50
CA PRO A 847 -1.30 -38.70 6.57
C PRO A 847 -0.84 -37.25 6.68
N ALA A 848 -0.58 -36.83 7.91
CA ALA A 848 -0.21 -35.42 8.19
C ALA A 848 1.09 -35.00 7.48
N ASP A 849 2.02 -35.90 7.28
CA ASP A 849 3.31 -35.68 6.62
C ASP A 849 3.25 -35.81 5.08
N TYR A 850 2.11 -36.29 4.52
CA TYR A 850 1.97 -36.36 3.06
C TYR A 850 1.86 -34.95 2.45
N GLN A 851 2.64 -34.71 1.38
CA GLN A 851 2.60 -33.49 0.58
C GLN A 851 2.32 -33.84 -0.88
N SER A 852 1.37 -33.13 -1.49
CA SER A 852 1.11 -33.25 -2.92
C SER A 852 2.24 -32.57 -3.71
N PRO A 853 2.74 -33.17 -4.81
CA PRO A 853 3.76 -32.52 -5.65
C PRO A 853 3.24 -31.23 -6.33
N ILE A 854 1.94 -31.06 -6.41
CA ILE A 854 1.28 -29.85 -6.90
C ILE A 854 0.29 -29.43 -5.81
N GLN A 855 0.73 -28.45 -5.00
CA GLN A 855 0.01 -28.09 -3.77
C GLN A 855 -0.52 -26.65 -3.86
N PRO A 856 -1.81 -26.44 -4.16
CA PRO A 856 -2.46 -25.14 -4.04
C PRO A 856 -2.38 -24.61 -2.62
N ILE A 857 -2.16 -23.31 -2.50
CA ILE A 857 -2.05 -22.62 -1.22
C ILE A 857 -3.43 -22.06 -0.86
N ASP A 858 -4.02 -22.58 0.21
CA ASP A 858 -5.32 -22.11 0.71
C ASP A 858 -5.15 -20.73 1.40
N THR A 859 -6.26 -20.00 1.51
CA THR A 859 -6.28 -18.77 2.31
C THR A 859 -5.79 -19.04 3.74
N TRP A 860 -4.96 -18.13 4.28
CA TRP A 860 -4.39 -18.25 5.63
C TRP A 860 -5.43 -18.25 6.76
N HIS A 861 -6.63 -17.76 6.49
CA HIS A 861 -7.75 -17.83 7.44
C HIS A 861 -8.30 -19.24 7.65
N VAL A 862 -7.94 -20.21 6.80
CA VAL A 862 -8.39 -21.60 6.89
C VAL A 862 -7.23 -22.59 6.84
N SER A 863 -6.28 -22.39 5.92
CA SER A 863 -5.05 -23.18 5.76
C SER A 863 -5.29 -24.67 5.59
N ARG A 864 -6.29 -25.08 4.76
CA ARG A 864 -6.52 -26.50 4.47
C ARG A 864 -5.36 -27.10 3.70
N LYS A 865 -5.08 -28.39 3.93
CA LYS A 865 -4.14 -29.15 3.11
C LYS A 865 -4.78 -29.51 1.79
N LEU A 866 -4.33 -28.87 0.70
CA LEU A 866 -4.88 -29.03 -0.64
C LEU A 866 -3.88 -29.77 -1.55
N GLY A 867 -4.38 -30.39 -2.60
CA GLY A 867 -3.56 -31.01 -3.63
C GLY A 867 -4.30 -31.09 -4.98
N MET A 868 -3.53 -31.19 -6.07
CA MET A 868 -4.06 -31.45 -7.41
C MET A 868 -3.61 -32.77 -7.98
N MET A 869 -2.64 -33.42 -7.34
CA MET A 869 -2.14 -34.72 -7.70
C MET A 869 -1.82 -35.52 -6.44
N ILE A 870 -2.24 -36.77 -6.42
CA ILE A 870 -1.84 -37.75 -5.43
C ILE A 870 -1.37 -39.04 -6.13
N GLU A 871 -0.38 -39.69 -5.56
CA GLU A 871 0.06 -41.02 -5.98
C GLU A 871 0.15 -41.93 -4.78
N ALA A 872 -0.28 -43.18 -4.95
CA ALA A 872 -0.36 -44.14 -3.86
C ALA A 872 -0.29 -45.55 -4.35
N ASN A 873 0.12 -46.45 -3.45
CA ASN A 873 -0.12 -47.89 -3.56
C ASN A 873 -1.54 -48.21 -3.03
N VAL A 874 -2.37 -48.85 -3.86
CA VAL A 874 -3.74 -49.21 -3.53
C VAL A 874 -3.94 -50.63 -3.92
N LEU A 875 -4.37 -51.53 -2.98
CA LEU A 875 -4.59 -52.94 -3.22
C LEU A 875 -3.41 -53.69 -3.86
N GLY A 876 -2.18 -53.20 -3.72
CA GLY A 876 -0.98 -53.79 -4.34
C GLY A 876 -0.64 -53.22 -5.73
N GLY A 877 -1.52 -52.42 -6.33
CA GLY A 877 -1.27 -51.68 -7.57
C GLY A 877 -0.87 -50.23 -7.31
N LYS A 878 -0.49 -49.53 -8.36
CA LYS A 878 -0.01 -48.13 -8.30
C LYS A 878 -1.07 -47.19 -8.90
N LEU A 879 -1.49 -46.21 -8.12
CA LEU A 879 -2.48 -45.19 -8.49
C LEU A 879 -1.81 -43.84 -8.65
N LEU A 880 -2.12 -43.11 -9.72
CA LEU A 880 -1.98 -41.66 -9.81
C LEU A 880 -3.37 -41.05 -10.05
N MET A 881 -3.75 -40.10 -9.25
CA MET A 881 -5.00 -39.33 -9.40
C MET A 881 -4.69 -37.86 -9.54
N THR A 882 -5.24 -37.20 -10.55
CA THR A 882 -5.11 -35.76 -10.75
C THR A 882 -6.45 -35.09 -10.97
N THR A 883 -6.58 -33.85 -10.51
CA THR A 883 -7.74 -32.99 -10.72
C THR A 883 -7.48 -31.88 -11.73
N MET A 884 -6.34 -31.90 -12.40
CA MET A 884 -6.10 -31.07 -13.60
C MET A 884 -6.88 -31.64 -14.78
N ASP A 885 -7.50 -30.75 -15.57
CA ASP A 885 -8.18 -31.18 -16.81
C ASP A 885 -7.16 -31.47 -17.92
N ILE A 886 -6.74 -32.72 -18.01
CA ILE A 886 -5.78 -33.22 -19.00
C ILE A 886 -6.42 -34.18 -20.02
N ASP A 887 -7.75 -34.10 -20.20
CA ASP A 887 -8.49 -35.00 -21.07
C ASP A 887 -9.26 -34.30 -22.18
N ARG A 888 -9.77 -33.10 -21.93
CA ARG A 888 -10.72 -32.44 -22.84
C ARG A 888 -10.02 -31.43 -23.75
N ASN A 889 -10.35 -31.45 -25.05
CA ASN A 889 -9.91 -30.48 -26.08
C ASN A 889 -8.39 -30.31 -26.18
N LEU A 890 -7.62 -31.38 -26.00
CA LEU A 890 -6.15 -31.33 -25.93
C LEU A 890 -5.49 -30.85 -27.23
N ASP A 891 -6.16 -30.95 -28.37
CA ASP A 891 -5.66 -30.43 -29.65
C ASP A 891 -5.37 -28.93 -29.59
N ASN A 892 -6.15 -28.18 -28.83
CA ASN A 892 -6.04 -26.72 -28.68
C ASN A 892 -5.41 -26.28 -27.35
N ARG A 893 -4.98 -27.22 -26.51
CA ARG A 893 -4.46 -26.99 -25.16
C ARG A 893 -3.06 -27.57 -25.01
N ILE A 894 -2.07 -26.83 -25.50
CA ILE A 894 -0.68 -27.30 -25.62
C ILE A 894 -0.13 -27.72 -24.25
N VAL A 895 -0.35 -26.92 -23.18
CA VAL A 895 0.19 -27.21 -21.83
C VAL A 895 -0.50 -28.43 -21.23
N ALA A 896 -1.82 -28.54 -21.36
CA ALA A 896 -2.56 -29.72 -20.85
C ALA A 896 -2.18 -31.00 -21.61
N ARG A 897 -1.97 -30.92 -22.92
CA ARG A 897 -1.45 -32.03 -23.73
C ARG A 897 -0.08 -32.47 -23.25
N ARG A 898 0.84 -31.51 -23.02
CA ARG A 898 2.17 -31.83 -22.49
C ARG A 898 2.11 -32.43 -21.08
N MET A 899 1.27 -31.89 -20.21
CA MET A 899 1.09 -32.43 -18.87
C MET A 899 0.57 -33.88 -18.89
N ARG A 900 -0.42 -34.16 -19.75
CA ARG A 900 -0.89 -35.53 -19.95
C ARG A 900 0.22 -36.46 -20.40
N ASN A 901 0.98 -36.03 -21.42
CA ASN A 901 2.08 -36.82 -21.95
C ASN A 901 3.15 -37.07 -20.86
N ALA A 902 3.51 -36.02 -20.10
CA ALA A 902 4.48 -36.10 -19.00
C ALA A 902 4.01 -37.08 -17.90
N ILE A 903 2.74 -37.07 -17.54
CA ILE A 903 2.16 -38.00 -16.55
C ILE A 903 2.25 -39.44 -17.06
N LEU A 904 1.90 -39.70 -18.31
CA LEU A 904 1.97 -41.04 -18.89
C LEU A 904 3.42 -41.55 -19.03
N ASP A 905 4.35 -40.64 -19.44
CA ASP A 905 5.78 -40.95 -19.49
C ASP A 905 6.32 -41.32 -18.10
N TYR A 906 5.97 -40.50 -17.09
CA TYR A 906 6.34 -40.73 -15.69
C TYR A 906 5.77 -42.05 -15.19
N MET A 907 4.50 -42.35 -15.40
CA MET A 907 3.87 -43.59 -14.97
C MET A 907 4.47 -44.84 -15.67
N ASN A 908 5.06 -44.68 -16.85
CA ASN A 908 5.74 -45.77 -17.57
C ASN A 908 7.19 -45.97 -17.13
N SER A 909 7.78 -44.95 -16.47
CA SER A 909 9.16 -45.05 -15.97
C SER A 909 9.27 -45.87 -14.67
N ASP A 910 10.50 -46.22 -14.32
CA ASP A 910 10.82 -46.88 -13.05
C ASP A 910 10.70 -45.92 -11.86
N ASP A 911 10.76 -44.60 -12.12
CA ASP A 911 10.61 -43.56 -11.10
C ASP A 911 9.18 -43.51 -10.51
N PHE A 912 8.19 -44.03 -11.20
CA PHE A 912 6.82 -44.14 -10.67
C PHE A 912 6.75 -45.24 -9.60
N ASN A 913 7.12 -44.83 -8.38
CA ASN A 913 7.16 -45.68 -7.22
C ASN A 913 6.55 -45.04 -5.96
N PRO A 914 5.22 -44.89 -5.93
CA PRO A 914 4.51 -44.24 -4.81
C PRO A 914 4.87 -44.89 -3.47
N GLN A 915 5.11 -44.11 -2.44
CA GLN A 915 5.39 -44.58 -1.09
C GLN A 915 4.14 -44.56 -0.20
N LEU A 916 3.18 -43.70 -0.50
CA LEU A 916 1.92 -43.60 0.21
C LEU A 916 1.08 -44.88 -0.04
N VAL A 917 0.54 -45.48 1.03
CA VAL A 917 -0.38 -46.60 0.93
C VAL A 917 -1.77 -46.14 1.34
N LEU A 918 -2.77 -46.33 0.47
CA LEU A 918 -4.14 -45.92 0.73
C LEU A 918 -5.11 -47.08 0.61
N ALA A 919 -6.14 -47.12 1.46
CA ALA A 919 -7.29 -47.99 1.28
C ALA A 919 -8.15 -47.48 0.09
N PRO A 920 -8.81 -48.34 -0.68
CA PRO A 920 -9.72 -47.97 -1.75
C PRO A 920 -10.83 -47.01 -1.28
N GLU A 921 -11.30 -47.17 -0.06
CA GLU A 921 -12.33 -46.33 0.57
C GLU A 921 -11.84 -44.90 0.71
N THR A 922 -10.55 -44.66 1.07
CA THR A 922 -9.96 -43.34 1.16
C THR A 922 -9.95 -42.63 -0.21
N VAL A 923 -9.60 -43.36 -1.27
CA VAL A 923 -9.66 -42.83 -2.64
C VAL A 923 -11.12 -42.55 -3.05
N GLY A 924 -12.05 -43.47 -2.72
CA GLY A 924 -13.49 -43.32 -2.97
C GLY A 924 -14.10 -42.11 -2.27
N ASN A 925 -13.59 -41.74 -1.08
CA ASN A 925 -14.06 -40.61 -0.30
C ASN A 925 -13.87 -39.27 -1.02
N PHE A 926 -12.87 -39.14 -1.89
CA PHE A 926 -12.73 -37.93 -2.71
C PHE A 926 -13.92 -37.63 -3.61
N PHE A 927 -14.67 -38.68 -3.99
CA PHE A 927 -15.84 -38.60 -4.87
C PHE A 927 -17.19 -38.62 -4.13
N THR A 928 -17.22 -39.02 -2.88
CA THR A 928 -18.45 -39.23 -2.13
C THR A 928 -18.62 -38.37 -0.89
N LYS A 929 -17.53 -37.96 -0.26
CA LYS A 929 -17.56 -37.07 0.90
C LYS A 929 -17.52 -35.63 0.46
N GLN A 930 -18.14 -34.79 1.29
CA GLN A 930 -18.03 -33.35 1.16
C GLN A 930 -17.16 -32.80 2.30
N THR A 931 -16.43 -31.75 2.04
CA THR A 931 -15.75 -30.99 3.08
C THR A 931 -16.80 -30.43 4.04
N PRO A 932 -16.62 -30.52 5.37
CA PRO A 932 -17.49 -29.85 6.32
C PRO A 932 -17.57 -28.35 5.98
N PRO A 933 -18.76 -27.78 5.88
CA PRO A 933 -18.89 -26.37 5.50
C PRO A 933 -18.24 -25.48 6.55
N ILE A 934 -17.42 -24.53 6.09
CA ILE A 934 -16.88 -23.49 6.95
C ILE A 934 -17.96 -22.45 7.14
N GLN A 935 -18.57 -22.42 8.32
CA GLN A 935 -19.56 -21.39 8.64
C GLN A 935 -18.83 -20.07 8.90
N MET A 936 -18.97 -19.16 7.95
CA MET A 936 -18.34 -17.84 8.00
C MET A 936 -19.32 -16.72 8.40
N TYR A 937 -20.61 -17.05 8.53
CA TYR A 937 -21.68 -16.10 8.80
C TYR A 937 -22.57 -16.56 9.94
N THR A 938 -22.96 -15.58 10.77
CA THR A 938 -24.02 -15.73 11.76
C THR A 938 -25.25 -14.92 11.32
N ASN A 939 -26.35 -15.04 12.04
CA ASN A 939 -27.54 -14.20 11.81
C ASN A 939 -27.25 -12.71 12.05
N GLU A 940 -26.22 -12.40 12.84
CA GLU A 940 -25.79 -11.04 13.18
C GLU A 940 -24.84 -10.44 12.13
N SER A 941 -24.36 -11.23 11.17
CA SER A 941 -23.52 -10.70 10.10
C SER A 941 -24.29 -9.68 9.26
N PRO A 942 -23.70 -8.53 8.93
CA PRO A 942 -24.34 -7.52 8.07
C PRO A 942 -24.83 -8.11 6.73
N ASP A 943 -26.00 -7.71 6.27
CA ASP A 943 -26.63 -8.32 5.08
C ASP A 943 -25.84 -8.09 3.79
N GLU A 944 -25.17 -6.93 3.66
CA GLU A 944 -24.26 -6.66 2.52
C GLU A 944 -23.09 -7.62 2.44
N LEU A 945 -22.71 -8.20 3.56
CA LEU A 945 -21.59 -9.12 3.68
C LEU A 945 -22.03 -10.60 3.61
N LYS A 946 -23.33 -10.90 3.68
CA LYS A 946 -23.84 -12.27 3.54
C LYS A 946 -23.87 -12.73 2.08
N PRO A 947 -23.75 -14.05 1.81
CA PRO A 947 -23.89 -14.59 0.47
C PRO A 947 -25.26 -14.20 -0.11
N LYS A 948 -25.27 -13.53 -1.25
CA LYS A 948 -26.48 -13.43 -2.05
C LYS A 948 -26.68 -14.79 -2.68
N LEU A 949 -27.61 -15.57 -2.13
CA LEU A 949 -28.07 -16.79 -2.81
C LEU A 949 -28.57 -16.39 -4.19
N LYS A 950 -27.97 -16.95 -5.24
CA LYS A 950 -28.46 -16.79 -6.62
C LYS A 950 -29.68 -17.67 -6.80
#